data_3f2201220ebd83e34c3e13e085345436
#
_entry.id   3f2201220ebd83e34c3e13e085345436
#
_cell.length_a   1.000
_cell.length_b   1.000
_cell.length_c   1.000
_cell.angle_alpha   90.00
_cell.angle_beta   90.00
_cell.angle_gamma   90.00
#
_symmetry.space_group_name_H-M   'P 1'
#
loop_
_entity.id
_entity.type
_entity.pdbx_description
1 polymer ?
#
loop_
_entity_poly.entity_id
_entity_poly.type
_entity_poly.pdbx_seq_one_letter_code
_entity_poly.pdbx_strand_id
1 'polypeptide(L)'
;IRWDEVPKHLVDALVSTEDKRYFSHQGVDGRSILRVLFKSILLGDRNAGGGSTLSQQLIKNLFGRDDHSFMSMPVNKIRESIIATRLEEMYSKEEILLLYFNSVPFGEEVYGIEVAASRYFGKHAKELNTQESAVLVGLLKANTYYSPRLHPENALKRRNQILELMADEGYLTPMEKDSLEKTPLGLNYSNLQINVPAGYFVHQVKKQAREILNNLNDQNLNYDLEKDGLRVYTTLNTDLQKMAEAAVKKQLAIMQPLLDKQLKQGKARAAWLRNQPDSIKKSTAYNKPHPIEMVTPDGIKTLKISYIDSLWYYTSMLQAAVLITDPVTGEVLTWVGGNNFRTLPYDQVLAKRQAASTFKPLMYAAALEVGYTPCTYLGNSQKTYDNYENWSPENYDHTSSEDTQVALWYALAHSMNLPTIDLYFKVGHEVLLNLCNRLNVEIPLHETPSLALGTAELSLLEMVKIYGTFARKGVFTEDFMMIKKIEDANGQVLWQQPGLKTRQIISHEITDELTAMLQTAINSGTGTRMRTTYGLKCDLAGKTGTAQNYTDAWFMAYTPKLVVGVRVGASDPSIHFINGLGSGSALALPIAGTTLHTIESDSKLRAEYLVPFYISADTTTDCPAFREKGVEGFFNRLFGKDLNSEDERKEALRQNKNPDKKDRTKVGRFFNRLFKGKKK
;
A
#
# COMPACT_ATOMS: atom_id res chain seq x y z
N ILE A 1 -18.39 -26.05 -9.16
CA ILE A 1 -19.69 -26.50 -9.71
C ILE A 1 -19.93 -27.96 -9.36
N ARG A 2 -21.17 -28.41 -9.46
CA ARG A 2 -21.60 -29.81 -9.33
C ARG A 2 -21.79 -30.42 -10.72
N TRP A 3 -21.87 -31.75 -10.81
CA TRP A 3 -21.99 -32.44 -12.10
C TRP A 3 -23.29 -32.07 -12.87
N ASP A 4 -24.38 -31.87 -12.17
CA ASP A 4 -25.66 -31.46 -12.76
C ASP A 4 -25.64 -30.00 -13.34
N GLU A 5 -24.58 -29.26 -13.08
CA GLU A 5 -24.35 -27.91 -13.61
C GLU A 5 -23.37 -27.89 -14.81
N VAL A 6 -22.81 -29.05 -15.19
CA VAL A 6 -21.88 -29.19 -16.34
C VAL A 6 -22.69 -29.40 -17.63
N PRO A 7 -22.65 -28.47 -18.61
CA PRO A 7 -23.36 -28.65 -19.86
C PRO A 7 -22.80 -29.83 -20.67
N LYS A 8 -23.66 -30.65 -21.28
CA LYS A 8 -23.25 -31.80 -22.10
C LYS A 8 -22.27 -31.38 -23.21
N HIS A 9 -22.56 -30.34 -23.95
CA HIS A 9 -21.71 -29.86 -25.05
C HIS A 9 -20.32 -29.35 -24.58
N LEU A 10 -20.13 -29.00 -23.30
CA LEU A 10 -18.83 -28.72 -22.76
C LEU A 10 -17.99 -29.98 -22.60
N VAL A 11 -18.61 -31.06 -22.12
CA VAL A 11 -18.01 -32.40 -22.06
C VAL A 11 -17.64 -32.89 -23.47
N ASP A 12 -18.61 -32.77 -24.40
CA ASP A 12 -18.43 -33.18 -25.79
C ASP A 12 -17.25 -32.45 -26.47
N ALA A 13 -17.15 -31.11 -26.25
CA ALA A 13 -16.03 -30.30 -26.75
C ALA A 13 -14.68 -30.74 -26.16
N LEU A 14 -14.65 -30.99 -24.86
CA LEU A 14 -13.42 -31.39 -24.17
C LEU A 14 -12.95 -32.79 -24.64
N VAL A 15 -13.86 -33.75 -24.65
CA VAL A 15 -13.55 -35.12 -25.00
C VAL A 15 -13.12 -35.22 -26.47
N SER A 16 -13.85 -34.62 -27.41
CA SER A 16 -13.48 -34.61 -28.83
C SER A 16 -12.12 -33.98 -29.11
N THR A 17 -11.68 -33.06 -28.26
CA THR A 17 -10.44 -32.30 -28.44
C THR A 17 -9.23 -32.94 -27.76
N GLU A 18 -9.38 -33.32 -26.50
CA GLU A 18 -8.26 -33.72 -25.65
C GLU A 18 -8.13 -35.25 -25.50
N ASP A 19 -9.26 -35.98 -25.47
CA ASP A 19 -9.25 -37.40 -25.19
C ASP A 19 -10.46 -38.12 -25.80
N LYS A 20 -10.45 -38.34 -27.10
CA LYS A 20 -11.58 -38.95 -27.88
C LYS A 20 -12.09 -40.28 -27.34
N ARG A 21 -11.26 -41.04 -26.64
CA ARG A 21 -11.59 -42.32 -26.06
C ARG A 21 -11.69 -42.31 -24.53
N TYR A 22 -11.93 -41.16 -23.96
CA TYR A 22 -11.98 -40.95 -22.51
C TYR A 22 -12.85 -42.00 -21.80
N PHE A 23 -14.04 -42.28 -22.34
CA PHE A 23 -14.99 -43.23 -21.74
C PHE A 23 -14.64 -44.72 -22.00
N SER A 24 -13.58 -45.02 -22.78
CA SER A 24 -13.23 -46.40 -23.20
C SER A 24 -11.89 -46.91 -22.69
N HIS A 25 -11.12 -46.14 -21.96
CA HIS A 25 -9.87 -46.54 -21.32
C HIS A 25 -9.93 -46.38 -19.79
N GLN A 26 -8.92 -46.89 -19.07
CA GLN A 26 -8.75 -46.76 -17.60
C GLN A 26 -7.46 -46.02 -17.27
N GLY A 27 -7.55 -44.69 -17.22
CA GLY A 27 -6.46 -43.80 -16.85
C GLY A 27 -5.41 -43.54 -17.93
N VAL A 28 -5.08 -44.56 -18.71
CA VAL A 28 -4.05 -44.51 -19.76
C VAL A 28 -4.60 -45.07 -21.07
N ASP A 29 -4.44 -44.34 -22.18
CA ASP A 29 -4.81 -44.79 -23.50
C ASP A 29 -3.61 -45.39 -24.26
N GLY A 30 -3.44 -46.71 -24.14
CA GLY A 30 -2.34 -47.46 -24.80
C GLY A 30 -2.30 -47.29 -26.32
N ARG A 31 -3.45 -47.19 -27.00
CA ARG A 31 -3.51 -46.98 -28.45
C ARG A 31 -3.02 -45.59 -28.85
N SER A 32 -3.33 -44.57 -28.07
CA SER A 32 -2.81 -43.23 -28.32
C SER A 32 -1.31 -43.15 -28.09
N ILE A 33 -0.78 -43.84 -27.09
CA ILE A 33 0.68 -43.92 -26.85
C ILE A 33 1.38 -44.57 -28.02
N LEU A 34 0.89 -45.73 -28.48
CA LEU A 34 1.45 -46.43 -29.65
C LEU A 34 1.41 -45.57 -30.91
N ARG A 35 0.31 -44.84 -31.14
CA ARG A 35 0.17 -43.94 -32.29
C ARG A 35 1.20 -42.81 -32.24
N VAL A 36 1.42 -42.20 -31.08
CA VAL A 36 2.38 -41.11 -30.91
C VAL A 36 3.81 -41.61 -31.06
N LEU A 37 4.15 -42.77 -30.48
CA LEU A 37 5.44 -43.44 -30.65
C LEU A 37 5.72 -43.74 -32.13
N PHE A 38 4.74 -44.30 -32.85
CA PHE A 38 4.89 -44.61 -34.25
C PHE A 38 5.10 -43.36 -35.12
N LYS A 39 4.26 -42.32 -34.92
CA LYS A 39 4.36 -41.07 -35.70
C LYS A 39 5.63 -40.29 -35.38
N SER A 40 5.99 -40.17 -34.09
CA SER A 40 7.14 -39.36 -33.67
C SER A 40 8.48 -40.06 -33.98
N ILE A 41 8.59 -41.38 -33.81
CA ILE A 41 9.85 -42.12 -33.98
C ILE A 41 10.04 -42.57 -35.46
N LEU A 42 9.00 -43.09 -36.13
CA LEU A 42 9.13 -43.57 -37.48
C LEU A 42 8.94 -42.53 -38.58
N LEU A 43 8.05 -41.53 -38.34
CA LEU A 43 7.72 -40.53 -39.36
C LEU A 43 8.34 -39.14 -39.04
N GLY A 44 9.07 -38.99 -37.94
CA GLY A 44 9.74 -37.74 -37.57
C GLY A 44 8.81 -36.56 -37.30
N ASP A 45 7.49 -36.83 -37.17
CA ASP A 45 6.50 -35.80 -36.96
C ASP A 45 6.53 -35.31 -35.48
N ARG A 46 7.24 -34.23 -35.25
CA ARG A 46 7.33 -33.57 -33.94
C ARG A 46 6.02 -32.94 -33.47
N ASN A 47 5.03 -32.82 -34.34
CA ASN A 47 3.69 -32.26 -34.04
C ASN A 47 2.63 -33.35 -33.82
N ALA A 48 2.99 -34.63 -33.75
CA ALA A 48 2.09 -35.74 -33.41
C ALA A 48 1.63 -35.63 -31.93
N GLY A 49 0.91 -34.54 -31.59
CA GLY A 49 0.42 -34.24 -30.26
C GLY A 49 -0.71 -35.18 -29.79
N GLY A 50 -0.97 -35.22 -28.47
CA GLY A 50 -2.14 -35.83 -27.89
C GLY A 50 -1.99 -37.29 -27.42
N GLY A 51 -0.91 -37.62 -26.74
CA GLY A 51 -0.74 -38.92 -26.07
C GLY A 51 -1.10 -38.96 -24.58
N SER A 52 -1.51 -37.86 -24.00
CA SER A 52 -1.90 -37.80 -22.58
C SER A 52 -3.41 -37.80 -22.44
N THR A 53 -3.94 -38.60 -21.52
CA THR A 53 -5.36 -38.62 -21.18
C THR A 53 -5.76 -37.46 -20.28
N LEU A 54 -7.07 -37.19 -20.17
CA LEU A 54 -7.61 -36.16 -19.25
C LEU A 54 -7.23 -36.46 -17.80
N SER A 55 -7.24 -37.71 -17.38
CA SER A 55 -6.82 -38.15 -16.06
C SER A 55 -5.35 -37.84 -15.79
N GLN A 56 -4.45 -38.07 -16.76
CA GLN A 56 -3.04 -37.68 -16.64
C GLN A 56 -2.85 -36.15 -16.60
N GLN A 57 -3.64 -35.39 -17.38
CA GLN A 57 -3.62 -33.93 -17.35
C GLN A 57 -4.10 -33.39 -16.00
N LEU A 58 -5.14 -34.01 -15.43
CA LEU A 58 -5.63 -33.65 -14.08
C LEU A 58 -4.54 -33.85 -13.02
N ILE A 59 -3.86 -35.01 -13.02
CA ILE A 59 -2.76 -35.30 -12.08
C ILE A 59 -1.64 -34.28 -12.22
N LYS A 60 -1.23 -33.95 -13.44
CA LYS A 60 -0.23 -32.92 -13.71
C LYS A 60 -0.67 -31.56 -13.14
N ASN A 61 -1.95 -31.17 -13.26
CA ASN A 61 -2.45 -29.89 -12.80
C ASN A 61 -2.56 -29.83 -11.27
N LEU A 62 -2.93 -30.93 -10.61
CA LEU A 62 -3.09 -31.00 -9.17
C LEU A 62 -1.75 -31.12 -8.41
N PHE A 63 -0.83 -31.93 -8.92
CA PHE A 63 0.40 -32.29 -8.20
C PHE A 63 1.67 -31.67 -8.80
N GLY A 64 1.56 -31.01 -9.96
CA GLY A 64 2.72 -30.48 -10.66
C GLY A 64 3.66 -31.56 -11.19
N ARG A 65 4.87 -31.19 -11.58
CA ARG A 65 5.96 -32.04 -12.00
C ARG A 65 7.20 -31.76 -11.17
N ASP A 66 7.85 -32.83 -10.73
CA ASP A 66 9.13 -32.72 -10.03
C ASP A 66 10.28 -32.55 -11.02
N ASP A 67 11.34 -31.85 -10.62
CA ASP A 67 12.53 -31.73 -11.45
C ASP A 67 13.49 -32.88 -11.15
N HIS A 68 13.73 -33.70 -12.19
CA HIS A 68 14.66 -34.85 -12.15
C HIS A 68 15.78 -34.69 -13.19
N SER A 69 16.18 -33.47 -13.48
CA SER A 69 17.17 -33.15 -14.50
C SER A 69 16.73 -33.66 -15.90
N PHE A 70 17.62 -34.28 -16.70
CA PHE A 70 17.30 -34.74 -18.04
C PHE A 70 16.24 -35.88 -18.08
N MET A 71 15.98 -36.58 -16.96
CA MET A 71 14.96 -37.63 -16.84
C MET A 71 13.58 -37.11 -16.36
N SER A 72 13.43 -35.83 -16.13
CA SER A 72 12.19 -35.23 -15.59
C SER A 72 10.93 -35.61 -16.39
N MET A 73 10.98 -35.53 -17.71
CA MET A 73 9.81 -35.84 -18.55
C MET A 73 9.38 -37.32 -18.48
N PRO A 74 10.27 -38.33 -18.67
CA PRO A 74 9.90 -39.73 -18.56
C PRO A 74 9.39 -40.10 -17.15
N VAL A 75 10.09 -39.70 -16.11
CA VAL A 75 9.72 -40.02 -14.71
C VAL A 75 8.36 -39.46 -14.37
N ASN A 76 8.11 -38.17 -14.66
CA ASN A 76 6.80 -37.55 -14.41
C ASN A 76 5.68 -38.21 -15.23
N LYS A 77 5.94 -38.64 -16.48
CA LYS A 77 4.96 -39.34 -17.29
C LYS A 77 4.58 -40.72 -16.73
N ILE A 78 5.54 -41.47 -16.20
CA ILE A 78 5.28 -42.74 -15.52
C ILE A 78 4.45 -42.49 -14.25
N ARG A 79 4.84 -41.50 -13.44
CA ARG A 79 4.10 -41.08 -12.24
C ARG A 79 2.66 -40.69 -12.58
N GLU A 80 2.47 -39.79 -13.56
CA GLU A 80 1.15 -39.37 -14.05
C GLU A 80 0.30 -40.56 -14.46
N SER A 81 0.89 -41.56 -15.16
CA SER A 81 0.18 -42.76 -15.62
C SER A 81 -0.26 -43.67 -14.47
N ILE A 82 0.61 -43.91 -13.49
CA ILE A 82 0.29 -44.79 -12.33
C ILE A 82 -0.83 -44.15 -11.51
N ILE A 83 -0.72 -42.84 -11.24
CA ILE A 83 -1.72 -42.15 -10.44
C ILE A 83 -3.05 -42.04 -11.20
N ALA A 84 -3.03 -41.77 -12.52
CA ALA A 84 -4.24 -41.70 -13.32
C ALA A 84 -5.00 -43.05 -13.38
N THR A 85 -4.30 -44.17 -13.44
CA THR A 85 -4.94 -45.50 -13.38
C THR A 85 -5.60 -45.71 -12.01
N ARG A 86 -4.90 -45.41 -10.92
CA ARG A 86 -5.47 -45.52 -9.57
C ARG A 86 -6.65 -44.55 -9.34
N LEU A 87 -6.59 -43.34 -9.92
CA LEU A 87 -7.68 -42.40 -9.83
C LEU A 87 -8.95 -42.94 -10.48
N GLU A 88 -8.85 -43.58 -11.65
CA GLU A 88 -9.97 -44.18 -12.36
C GLU A 88 -10.48 -45.50 -11.74
N GLU A 89 -9.70 -46.12 -10.85
CA GLU A 89 -10.17 -47.21 -9.99
C GLU A 89 -11.06 -46.73 -8.83
N MET A 90 -10.85 -45.49 -8.38
CA MET A 90 -11.50 -44.93 -7.18
C MET A 90 -12.68 -43.99 -7.50
N TYR A 91 -12.65 -43.32 -8.63
CA TYR A 91 -13.61 -42.31 -9.06
C TYR A 91 -14.21 -42.61 -10.42
N SER A 92 -15.49 -42.29 -10.59
CA SER A 92 -16.16 -42.38 -11.88
C SER A 92 -15.60 -41.39 -12.92
N LYS A 93 -15.86 -41.64 -14.19
CA LYS A 93 -15.46 -40.73 -15.28
C LYS A 93 -16.04 -39.32 -15.09
N GLU A 94 -17.27 -39.23 -14.63
CA GLU A 94 -17.96 -37.98 -14.36
C GLU A 94 -17.31 -37.21 -13.20
N GLU A 95 -16.94 -37.91 -12.12
CA GLU A 95 -16.26 -37.30 -11.00
C GLU A 95 -14.88 -36.77 -11.40
N ILE A 96 -14.14 -37.49 -12.22
CA ILE A 96 -12.85 -37.03 -12.72
C ILE A 96 -12.99 -35.84 -13.65
N LEU A 97 -14.00 -35.79 -14.54
CA LEU A 97 -14.31 -34.63 -15.36
C LEU A 97 -14.70 -33.42 -14.49
N LEU A 98 -15.48 -33.66 -13.46
CA LEU A 98 -15.86 -32.60 -12.52
C LEU A 98 -14.65 -32.02 -11.81
N LEU A 99 -13.74 -32.85 -11.32
CA LEU A 99 -12.46 -32.42 -10.73
C LEU A 99 -11.62 -31.62 -11.75
N TYR A 100 -11.59 -32.10 -12.99
CA TYR A 100 -10.88 -31.44 -14.09
C TYR A 100 -11.46 -30.03 -14.32
N PHE A 101 -12.76 -29.90 -14.56
CA PHE A 101 -13.41 -28.63 -14.81
C PHE A 101 -13.31 -27.66 -13.63
N ASN A 102 -13.22 -28.14 -12.40
CA ASN A 102 -13.05 -27.27 -11.22
C ASN A 102 -11.61 -26.83 -10.97
N SER A 103 -10.60 -27.49 -11.59
CA SER A 103 -9.18 -27.25 -11.24
C SER A 103 -8.31 -26.69 -12.37
N VAL A 104 -8.69 -26.87 -13.66
CA VAL A 104 -7.82 -26.47 -14.77
C VAL A 104 -7.71 -24.96 -14.92
N PRO A 105 -6.52 -24.45 -15.35
CA PRO A 105 -6.34 -23.03 -15.62
C PRO A 105 -6.89 -22.63 -16.99
N PHE A 106 -7.63 -21.53 -17.04
CA PHE A 106 -8.18 -20.91 -18.26
C PHE A 106 -7.45 -19.60 -18.66
N GLY A 107 -6.26 -19.36 -18.12
CA GLY A 107 -5.51 -18.12 -18.35
C GLY A 107 -5.91 -17.01 -17.37
N GLU A 108 -5.12 -15.94 -17.36
CA GLU A 108 -5.40 -14.74 -16.52
C GLU A 108 -5.62 -15.05 -15.03
N GLU A 109 -4.92 -16.08 -14.50
CA GLU A 109 -5.08 -16.59 -13.12
C GLU A 109 -6.49 -17.11 -12.80
N VAL A 110 -7.25 -17.46 -13.83
CA VAL A 110 -8.59 -18.04 -13.72
C VAL A 110 -8.48 -19.55 -13.67
N TYR A 111 -8.93 -20.16 -12.58
CA TYR A 111 -9.01 -21.60 -12.38
C TYR A 111 -10.46 -22.05 -12.24
N GLY A 112 -10.79 -23.14 -12.90
CA GLY A 112 -12.12 -23.72 -12.92
C GLY A 112 -13.08 -23.07 -13.90
N ILE A 113 -14.01 -23.89 -14.40
CA ILE A 113 -14.92 -23.54 -15.51
C ILE A 113 -15.95 -22.48 -15.12
N GLU A 114 -16.41 -22.47 -13.87
CA GLU A 114 -17.38 -21.48 -13.37
C GLU A 114 -16.79 -20.07 -13.43
N VAL A 115 -15.54 -19.96 -12.93
CA VAL A 115 -14.82 -18.69 -12.94
C VAL A 115 -14.50 -18.26 -14.37
N ALA A 116 -14.16 -19.22 -15.25
CA ALA A 116 -13.90 -18.95 -16.66
C ALA A 116 -15.18 -18.51 -17.42
N ALA A 117 -16.31 -19.16 -17.20
CA ALA A 117 -17.60 -18.77 -17.78
C ALA A 117 -18.01 -17.35 -17.36
N SER A 118 -17.88 -17.06 -16.07
CA SER A 118 -18.11 -15.73 -15.54
C SER A 118 -17.15 -14.69 -16.11
N ARG A 119 -15.86 -15.04 -16.24
CA ARG A 119 -14.80 -14.15 -16.75
C ARG A 119 -14.98 -13.76 -18.21
N TYR A 120 -15.19 -14.75 -19.08
CA TYR A 120 -15.18 -14.53 -20.52
C TYR A 120 -16.57 -14.23 -21.10
N PHE A 121 -17.64 -14.68 -20.42
CA PHE A 121 -19.01 -14.57 -20.93
C PHE A 121 -20.00 -13.93 -19.97
N GLY A 122 -19.62 -13.63 -18.72
CA GLY A 122 -20.49 -13.03 -17.70
C GLY A 122 -21.67 -13.93 -17.31
N LYS A 123 -21.48 -15.27 -17.34
CA LYS A 123 -22.49 -16.31 -17.12
C LYS A 123 -22.03 -17.36 -16.13
N HIS A 124 -22.98 -18.14 -15.59
CA HIS A 124 -22.66 -19.38 -14.92
C HIS A 124 -22.27 -20.48 -15.93
N ALA A 125 -21.44 -21.45 -15.52
CA ALA A 125 -20.98 -22.52 -16.39
C ALA A 125 -22.15 -23.29 -17.03
N LYS A 126 -23.25 -23.52 -16.28
CA LYS A 126 -24.48 -24.18 -16.78
C LYS A 126 -25.20 -23.44 -17.91
N GLU A 127 -24.90 -22.15 -18.08
CA GLU A 127 -25.53 -21.27 -19.08
C GLU A 127 -24.70 -21.14 -20.37
N LEU A 128 -23.50 -21.73 -20.39
CA LEU A 128 -22.66 -21.75 -21.59
C LEU A 128 -23.39 -22.42 -22.75
N ASN A 129 -23.26 -21.87 -23.94
CA ASN A 129 -23.68 -22.53 -25.17
C ASN A 129 -22.52 -23.30 -25.82
N THR A 130 -22.79 -24.02 -26.91
CA THR A 130 -21.82 -24.87 -27.59
C THR A 130 -20.58 -24.11 -28.06
N GLN A 131 -20.75 -22.93 -28.67
CA GLN A 131 -19.62 -22.13 -29.15
C GLN A 131 -18.77 -21.57 -28.01
N GLU A 132 -19.40 -21.13 -26.92
CA GLU A 132 -18.70 -20.62 -25.74
C GLU A 132 -17.90 -21.74 -25.06
N SER A 133 -18.48 -22.92 -24.97
CA SER A 133 -17.77 -24.13 -24.49
C SER A 133 -16.55 -24.47 -25.37
N ALA A 134 -16.69 -24.40 -26.68
CA ALA A 134 -15.57 -24.61 -27.60
C ALA A 134 -14.47 -23.54 -27.46
N VAL A 135 -14.83 -22.29 -27.17
CA VAL A 135 -13.84 -21.22 -26.88
C VAL A 135 -13.06 -21.54 -25.60
N LEU A 136 -13.74 -21.91 -24.50
CA LEU A 136 -13.09 -22.23 -23.23
C LEU A 136 -12.22 -23.48 -23.33
N VAL A 137 -12.68 -24.53 -23.97
CA VAL A 137 -11.86 -25.70 -24.22
C VAL A 137 -10.64 -25.36 -25.09
N GLY A 138 -10.79 -24.42 -26.03
CA GLY A 138 -9.69 -23.95 -26.86
C GLY A 138 -8.55 -23.31 -26.07
N LEU A 139 -8.85 -22.66 -24.96
CA LEU A 139 -7.85 -22.05 -24.07
C LEU A 139 -6.93 -23.08 -23.42
N LEU A 140 -7.42 -24.30 -23.13
CA LEU A 140 -6.67 -25.30 -22.37
C LEU A 140 -5.36 -25.72 -23.07
N LYS A 141 -5.28 -25.61 -24.39
CA LYS A 141 -4.07 -25.92 -25.15
C LYS A 141 -2.92 -24.93 -24.92
N ALA A 142 -3.22 -23.63 -24.89
CA ALA A 142 -2.25 -22.56 -24.66
C ALA A 142 -2.99 -21.27 -24.26
N ASN A 143 -3.15 -21.06 -22.98
CA ASN A 143 -4.02 -20.04 -22.38
C ASN A 143 -3.74 -18.60 -22.86
N THR A 144 -2.47 -18.25 -23.10
CA THR A 144 -2.09 -16.92 -23.61
C THR A 144 -2.31 -16.81 -25.11
N TYR A 145 -1.86 -17.81 -25.88
CA TYR A 145 -1.88 -17.78 -27.36
C TYR A 145 -3.30 -17.84 -27.93
N TYR A 146 -4.21 -18.58 -27.27
CA TYR A 146 -5.62 -18.70 -27.65
C TYR A 146 -6.56 -17.85 -26.78
N SER A 147 -6.00 -16.88 -26.03
CA SER A 147 -6.83 -15.95 -25.26
C SER A 147 -7.81 -15.20 -26.16
N PRO A 148 -9.12 -15.33 -25.95
CA PRO A 148 -10.10 -14.68 -26.80
C PRO A 148 -10.10 -13.15 -26.64
N ARG A 149 -9.54 -12.65 -25.52
CA ARG A 149 -9.35 -11.23 -25.25
C ARG A 149 -8.08 -10.67 -25.89
N LEU A 150 -6.94 -11.41 -25.74
CA LEU A 150 -5.63 -10.93 -26.21
C LEU A 150 -5.40 -11.25 -27.70
N HIS A 151 -5.89 -12.40 -28.17
CA HIS A 151 -5.67 -12.92 -29.51
C HIS A 151 -6.97 -13.49 -30.10
N PRO A 152 -7.98 -12.62 -30.35
CA PRO A 152 -9.33 -13.06 -30.78
C PRO A 152 -9.32 -13.85 -32.08
N GLU A 153 -8.42 -13.55 -33.01
CA GLU A 153 -8.29 -14.30 -34.27
C GLU A 153 -7.80 -15.74 -34.05
N ASN A 154 -6.83 -15.93 -33.16
CA ASN A 154 -6.32 -17.27 -32.82
C ASN A 154 -7.39 -18.07 -32.06
N ALA A 155 -8.11 -17.40 -31.15
CA ALA A 155 -9.21 -18.01 -30.42
C ALA A 155 -10.35 -18.44 -31.36
N LEU A 156 -10.71 -17.61 -32.36
CA LEU A 156 -11.72 -17.92 -33.35
C LEU A 156 -11.33 -19.15 -34.19
N LYS A 157 -10.10 -19.18 -34.70
CA LYS A 157 -9.57 -20.34 -35.43
C LYS A 157 -9.58 -21.59 -34.58
N ARG A 158 -9.16 -21.49 -33.30
CA ARG A 158 -9.13 -22.64 -32.39
C ARG A 158 -10.52 -23.17 -32.07
N ARG A 159 -11.50 -22.27 -31.84
CA ARG A 159 -12.91 -22.61 -31.63
C ARG A 159 -13.45 -23.39 -32.83
N ASN A 160 -13.21 -22.91 -34.06
CA ASN A 160 -13.70 -23.58 -35.26
C ASN A 160 -13.11 -24.97 -35.42
N GLN A 161 -11.82 -25.15 -35.14
CA GLN A 161 -11.17 -26.49 -35.11
C GLN A 161 -11.87 -27.45 -34.11
N ILE A 162 -12.31 -26.93 -32.96
CA ILE A 162 -12.99 -27.74 -31.95
C ILE A 162 -14.40 -28.11 -32.43
N LEU A 163 -15.13 -27.17 -33.03
CA LEU A 163 -16.45 -27.45 -33.63
C LEU A 163 -16.36 -28.49 -34.74
N GLU A 164 -15.30 -28.46 -35.56
CA GLU A 164 -15.01 -29.49 -36.56
C GLU A 164 -14.78 -30.85 -35.90
N LEU A 165 -13.92 -30.93 -34.85
CA LEU A 165 -13.70 -32.16 -34.11
C LEU A 165 -14.98 -32.71 -33.44
N MET A 166 -15.84 -31.86 -32.94
CA MET A 166 -17.15 -32.26 -32.40
C MET A 166 -18.07 -32.83 -33.49
N ALA A 167 -18.02 -32.26 -34.70
CA ALA A 167 -18.78 -32.78 -35.83
C ALA A 167 -18.22 -34.16 -36.33
N ASP A 168 -16.89 -34.32 -36.38
CA ASP A 168 -16.23 -35.56 -36.73
C ASP A 168 -16.57 -36.71 -35.78
N GLU A 169 -16.77 -36.41 -34.49
CA GLU A 169 -17.17 -37.40 -33.48
C GLU A 169 -18.69 -37.56 -33.35
N GLY A 170 -19.46 -36.87 -34.20
CA GLY A 170 -20.94 -36.97 -34.26
C GLY A 170 -21.69 -36.23 -33.16
N TYR A 171 -21.05 -35.35 -32.44
CA TYR A 171 -21.68 -34.47 -31.42
C TYR A 171 -22.41 -33.27 -32.04
N LEU A 172 -22.08 -32.90 -33.28
CA LEU A 172 -22.72 -31.84 -34.06
C LEU A 172 -23.06 -32.37 -35.47
N THR A 173 -24.16 -31.91 -36.00
CA THR A 173 -24.44 -32.10 -37.44
C THR A 173 -23.57 -31.13 -38.26
N PRO A 174 -23.28 -31.42 -39.55
CA PRO A 174 -22.56 -30.51 -40.42
C PRO A 174 -23.22 -29.12 -40.53
N MET A 175 -24.54 -29.06 -40.50
CA MET A 175 -25.33 -27.82 -40.59
C MET A 175 -25.16 -26.95 -39.30
N GLU A 176 -25.20 -27.57 -38.13
CA GLU A 176 -24.95 -26.89 -36.84
C GLU A 176 -23.53 -26.35 -36.78
N LYS A 177 -22.53 -27.16 -37.16
CA LYS A 177 -21.14 -26.74 -37.24
C LYS A 177 -20.98 -25.49 -38.12
N ASP A 178 -21.48 -25.54 -39.37
CA ASP A 178 -21.38 -24.43 -40.32
C ASP A 178 -22.10 -23.17 -39.85
N SER A 179 -23.18 -23.33 -39.10
CA SER A 179 -23.86 -22.23 -38.46
C SER A 179 -23.06 -21.59 -37.33
N LEU A 180 -22.50 -22.42 -36.43
CA LEU A 180 -21.73 -21.97 -35.28
C LEU A 180 -20.40 -21.31 -35.67
N GLU A 181 -19.74 -21.81 -36.74
CA GLU A 181 -18.50 -21.23 -37.26
C GLU A 181 -18.65 -19.77 -37.73
N LYS A 182 -19.83 -19.41 -38.23
CA LYS A 182 -20.13 -18.05 -38.71
C LYS A 182 -20.43 -17.05 -37.55
N THR A 183 -20.66 -17.54 -36.35
CA THR A 183 -20.95 -16.68 -35.20
C THR A 183 -19.68 -15.99 -34.67
N PRO A 184 -19.75 -14.77 -34.14
CA PRO A 184 -18.63 -14.13 -33.44
C PRO A 184 -18.31 -14.89 -32.13
N LEU A 185 -17.18 -14.59 -31.49
CA LEU A 185 -16.80 -15.23 -30.23
C LEU A 185 -17.78 -15.00 -29.09
N GLY A 186 -18.63 -13.94 -29.18
CA GLY A 186 -19.68 -13.67 -28.21
C GLY A 186 -19.19 -13.24 -26.83
N LEU A 187 -17.96 -12.70 -26.74
CA LEU A 187 -17.37 -12.31 -25.45
C LEU A 187 -18.23 -11.24 -24.77
N ASN A 188 -18.60 -11.53 -23.55
CA ASN A 188 -19.09 -10.57 -22.58
C ASN A 188 -18.10 -10.59 -21.40
N TYR A 189 -16.91 -10.02 -21.65
CA TYR A 189 -15.81 -10.08 -20.72
C TYR A 189 -16.15 -9.36 -19.42
N SER A 190 -16.41 -10.14 -18.42
CA SER A 190 -16.60 -9.65 -17.07
C SER A 190 -15.23 -9.55 -16.42
N ASN A 191 -14.86 -8.33 -16.09
CA ASN A 191 -13.75 -8.14 -15.17
C ASN A 191 -14.21 -8.72 -13.84
N LEU A 192 -13.88 -9.99 -13.58
CA LEU A 192 -14.14 -10.58 -12.28
C LEU A 192 -13.47 -9.65 -11.28
N GLN A 193 -14.24 -8.72 -10.77
CA GLN A 193 -13.94 -8.07 -9.53
C GLN A 193 -14.03 -9.20 -8.48
N ILE A 194 -12.98 -9.97 -8.38
CA ILE A 194 -12.62 -10.48 -7.07
C ILE A 194 -12.23 -9.19 -6.34
N ASN A 195 -13.25 -8.51 -5.88
CA ASN A 195 -13.12 -7.52 -4.83
C ASN A 195 -12.71 -8.31 -3.61
N VAL A 196 -11.45 -8.75 -3.60
CA VAL A 196 -10.84 -9.24 -2.38
C VAL A 196 -10.79 -8.01 -1.48
N PRO A 197 -11.68 -7.94 -0.47
CA PRO A 197 -11.63 -6.82 0.44
C PRO A 197 -10.21 -6.75 0.99
N ALA A 198 -9.63 -5.55 1.04
CA ALA A 198 -8.28 -5.34 1.52
C ALA A 198 -7.17 -6.13 0.78
N GLY A 199 -7.16 -6.13 -0.56
CA GLY A 199 -6.24 -6.94 -1.38
C GLY A 199 -4.76 -6.83 -1.01
N TYR A 200 -4.27 -5.64 -0.64
CA TYR A 200 -2.90 -5.45 -0.14
C TYR A 200 -2.66 -6.20 1.18
N PHE A 201 -3.59 -6.09 2.13
CA PHE A 201 -3.51 -6.82 3.40
C PHE A 201 -3.51 -8.33 3.19
N VAL A 202 -4.44 -8.84 2.37
CA VAL A 202 -4.52 -10.28 2.04
C VAL A 202 -3.22 -10.77 1.38
N HIS A 203 -2.59 -9.96 0.54
CA HIS A 203 -1.29 -10.30 -0.04
C HIS A 203 -0.20 -10.45 1.03
N GLN A 204 -0.12 -9.53 2.00
CA GLN A 204 0.84 -9.62 3.11
C GLN A 204 0.53 -10.81 4.03
N VAL A 205 -0.75 -11.07 4.32
CA VAL A 205 -1.19 -12.24 5.10
C VAL A 205 -0.79 -13.54 4.40
N LYS A 206 -1.02 -13.67 3.08
CA LYS A 206 -0.59 -14.85 2.31
C LYS A 206 0.92 -15.07 2.37
N LYS A 207 1.71 -13.99 2.27
CA LYS A 207 3.17 -14.05 2.42
C LYS A 207 3.56 -14.56 3.80
N GLN A 208 3.04 -13.97 4.87
CA GLN A 208 3.31 -14.37 6.24
C GLN A 208 2.84 -15.81 6.54
N ALA A 209 1.65 -16.18 6.04
CA ALA A 209 1.13 -17.54 6.22
C ALA A 209 2.03 -18.58 5.56
N ARG A 210 2.56 -18.33 4.34
CA ARG A 210 3.52 -19.22 3.68
C ARG A 210 4.81 -19.37 4.49
N GLU A 211 5.34 -18.28 5.05
CA GLU A 211 6.54 -18.32 5.92
C GLU A 211 6.28 -19.16 7.17
N ILE A 212 5.10 -19.02 7.81
CA ILE A 212 4.69 -19.83 8.96
C ILE A 212 4.58 -21.31 8.57
N LEU A 213 3.89 -21.62 7.47
CA LEU A 213 3.71 -23.01 7.01
C LEU A 213 5.05 -23.66 6.60
N ASN A 214 5.96 -22.92 5.96
CA ASN A 214 7.29 -23.43 5.66
C ASN A 214 8.04 -23.83 6.93
N ASN A 215 7.98 -23.02 7.98
CA ASN A 215 8.59 -23.36 9.27
C ASN A 215 7.94 -24.59 9.93
N LEU A 216 6.64 -24.83 9.71
CA LEU A 216 5.96 -26.04 10.16
C LEU A 216 6.34 -27.26 9.30
N ASN A 217 6.47 -27.09 8.00
CA ASN A 217 6.86 -28.15 7.05
C ASN A 217 8.31 -28.65 7.31
N ASP A 218 9.21 -27.79 7.75
CA ASP A 218 10.55 -28.16 8.24
C ASP A 218 10.49 -29.13 9.43
N GLN A 219 9.33 -29.22 10.14
CA GLN A 219 9.04 -30.16 11.20
C GLN A 219 8.31 -31.43 10.72
N ASN A 220 8.37 -31.77 9.42
CA ASN A 220 7.72 -32.88 8.75
C ASN A 220 6.17 -32.78 8.64
N LEU A 221 5.61 -31.58 8.70
CA LEU A 221 4.21 -31.29 8.45
C LEU A 221 4.09 -30.70 7.05
N ASN A 222 3.43 -31.38 6.11
CA ASN A 222 3.32 -30.94 4.71
C ASN A 222 1.99 -30.20 4.48
N TYR A 223 1.94 -28.90 4.77
CA TYR A 223 0.77 -28.05 4.49
C TYR A 223 1.00 -27.13 3.31
N ASP A 224 0.00 -27.01 2.43
CA ASP A 224 -0.04 -26.09 1.27
C ASP A 224 -1.20 -25.10 1.45
N LEU A 225 -0.88 -23.80 1.48
CA LEU A 225 -1.86 -22.73 1.72
C LEU A 225 -3.03 -22.73 0.70
N GLU A 226 -2.78 -23.16 -0.52
CA GLU A 226 -3.74 -23.08 -1.62
C GLU A 226 -4.53 -24.39 -1.86
N LYS A 227 -4.13 -25.52 -1.23
CA LYS A 227 -4.70 -26.84 -1.49
C LYS A 227 -5.41 -27.47 -0.30
N ASP A 228 -4.98 -27.21 0.92
CA ASP A 228 -5.38 -28.00 2.09
C ASP A 228 -6.59 -27.43 2.84
N GLY A 229 -7.26 -26.42 2.26
CA GLY A 229 -8.48 -25.83 2.85
C GLY A 229 -8.24 -25.14 4.19
N LEU A 230 -7.05 -24.58 4.37
CA LEU A 230 -6.64 -23.92 5.61
C LEU A 230 -7.50 -22.68 5.91
N ARG A 231 -7.78 -22.46 7.19
CA ARG A 231 -8.46 -21.27 7.69
C ARG A 231 -7.48 -20.34 8.38
N VAL A 232 -7.25 -19.16 7.80
CA VAL A 232 -6.35 -18.15 8.35
C VAL A 232 -7.17 -17.05 9.01
N TYR A 233 -7.05 -16.93 10.32
CA TYR A 233 -7.74 -15.90 11.12
C TYR A 233 -6.84 -14.68 11.24
N THR A 234 -7.31 -13.55 10.76
CA THR A 234 -6.53 -12.32 10.70
C THR A 234 -6.96 -11.29 11.74
N THR A 235 -6.14 -10.23 11.88
CA THR A 235 -6.39 -9.11 12.79
C THR A 235 -7.22 -8.00 12.17
N LEU A 236 -7.48 -8.06 10.85
CA LEU A 236 -8.16 -7.00 10.11
C LEU A 236 -9.54 -6.67 10.71
N ASN A 237 -9.76 -5.40 10.99
CA ASN A 237 -11.09 -4.89 11.31
C ASN A 237 -11.74 -4.39 10.00
N THR A 238 -12.74 -5.12 9.51
CA THR A 238 -13.38 -4.85 8.22
C THR A 238 -14.11 -3.51 8.18
N ASP A 239 -14.61 -3.03 9.31
CA ASP A 239 -15.31 -1.75 9.38
C ASP A 239 -14.31 -0.58 9.31
N LEU A 240 -13.21 -0.65 10.07
CA LEU A 240 -12.13 0.32 9.98
C LEU A 240 -11.50 0.34 8.58
N GLN A 241 -11.33 -0.83 7.95
CA GLN A 241 -10.83 -0.95 6.58
C GLN A 241 -11.73 -0.20 5.59
N LYS A 242 -13.06 -0.45 5.63
CA LYS A 242 -14.04 0.23 4.76
C LYS A 242 -14.08 1.74 5.00
N MET A 243 -14.00 2.18 6.27
CA MET A 243 -13.95 3.59 6.62
C MET A 243 -12.72 4.29 6.02
N ALA A 244 -11.55 3.67 6.13
CA ALA A 244 -10.31 4.19 5.57
C ALA A 244 -10.33 4.23 4.03
N GLU A 245 -10.79 3.16 3.38
CA GLU A 245 -10.94 3.11 1.91
C GLU A 245 -11.92 4.18 1.40
N ALA A 246 -13.04 4.38 2.09
CA ALA A 246 -14.01 5.42 1.75
C ALA A 246 -13.41 6.83 1.92
N ALA A 247 -12.65 7.07 2.99
CA ALA A 247 -11.96 8.33 3.24
C ALA A 247 -10.90 8.62 2.15
N VAL A 248 -10.11 7.62 1.77
CA VAL A 248 -9.14 7.71 0.66
C VAL A 248 -9.86 8.07 -0.64
N LYS A 249 -10.88 7.30 -1.01
CA LYS A 249 -11.64 7.53 -2.24
C LYS A 249 -12.22 8.96 -2.30
N LYS A 250 -12.83 9.41 -1.19
CA LYS A 250 -13.39 10.76 -1.07
C LYS A 250 -12.35 11.84 -1.26
N GLN A 251 -11.21 11.74 -0.58
CA GLN A 251 -10.14 12.75 -0.63
C GLN A 251 -9.48 12.79 -2.01
N LEU A 252 -9.15 11.63 -2.59
CA LEU A 252 -8.51 11.58 -3.90
C LEU A 252 -9.43 12.06 -5.02
N ALA A 253 -10.73 11.82 -4.93
CA ALA A 253 -11.71 12.35 -5.88
C ALA A 253 -11.73 13.89 -5.92
N ILE A 254 -11.42 14.55 -4.80
CA ILE A 254 -11.30 16.01 -4.71
C ILE A 254 -9.93 16.50 -5.21
N MET A 255 -8.86 15.80 -4.82
CA MET A 255 -7.50 16.31 -5.01
C MET A 255 -6.89 15.98 -6.38
N GLN A 256 -7.24 14.83 -6.98
CA GLN A 256 -6.71 14.44 -8.29
C GLN A 256 -7.05 15.46 -9.39
N PRO A 257 -8.29 15.95 -9.55
CA PRO A 257 -8.60 16.97 -10.55
C PRO A 257 -7.83 18.28 -10.36
N LEU A 258 -7.51 18.64 -9.11
CA LEU A 258 -6.72 19.83 -8.82
C LEU A 258 -5.25 19.65 -9.22
N LEU A 259 -4.68 18.47 -8.98
CA LEU A 259 -3.34 18.12 -9.45
C LEU A 259 -3.29 18.09 -10.98
N ASP A 260 -4.25 17.43 -11.63
CA ASP A 260 -4.31 17.33 -13.10
C ASP A 260 -4.33 18.72 -13.75
N LYS A 261 -5.07 19.65 -13.14
CA LYS A 261 -5.10 21.06 -13.61
C LYS A 261 -3.73 21.71 -13.52
N GLN A 262 -2.99 21.54 -12.40
CA GLN A 262 -1.65 22.10 -12.24
C GLN A 262 -0.65 21.45 -13.20
N LEU A 263 -0.66 20.12 -13.33
CA LEU A 263 0.22 19.39 -14.23
C LEU A 263 0.02 19.80 -15.71
N LYS A 264 -1.23 20.04 -16.10
CA LYS A 264 -1.58 20.52 -17.46
C LYS A 264 -1.02 21.93 -17.70
N GLN A 265 -1.18 22.84 -16.75
CA GLN A 265 -0.66 24.20 -16.82
C GLN A 265 0.88 24.22 -16.83
N GLY A 266 1.52 23.41 -16.01
CA GLY A 266 2.97 23.28 -15.90
C GLY A 266 3.63 22.49 -17.03
N LYS A 267 2.88 21.98 -18.03
CA LYS A 267 3.39 21.14 -19.13
C LYS A 267 4.15 19.90 -18.65
N ALA A 268 3.81 19.39 -17.48
CA ALA A 268 4.51 18.26 -16.83
C ALA A 268 4.52 17.02 -17.72
N ARG A 269 3.43 16.72 -18.45
CA ARG A 269 3.37 15.59 -19.40
C ARG A 269 4.42 15.70 -20.51
N ALA A 270 4.68 16.90 -21.01
CA ALA A 270 5.69 17.10 -22.05
C ALA A 270 7.11 16.89 -21.51
N ALA A 271 7.38 17.29 -20.27
CA ALA A 271 8.64 17.03 -19.59
C ALA A 271 8.84 15.53 -19.33
N TRP A 272 7.81 14.85 -18.78
CA TRP A 272 7.82 13.41 -18.56
C TRP A 272 8.04 12.63 -19.86
N LEU A 273 7.35 13.01 -20.95
CA LEU A 273 7.47 12.34 -22.25
C LEU A 273 8.91 12.45 -22.82
N ARG A 274 9.61 13.57 -22.61
CA ARG A 274 11.02 13.70 -23.04
C ARG A 274 11.93 12.64 -22.42
N ASN A 275 11.65 12.26 -21.20
CA ASN A 275 12.44 11.29 -20.44
C ASN A 275 12.09 9.83 -20.76
N GLN A 276 11.01 9.56 -21.54
CA GLN A 276 10.66 8.20 -21.92
C GLN A 276 11.62 7.65 -22.98
N PRO A 277 11.85 6.32 -23.04
CA PRO A 277 12.65 5.68 -24.09
C PRO A 277 12.13 5.98 -25.49
N ASP A 278 13.03 6.10 -26.46
CA ASP A 278 12.66 6.36 -27.85
C ASP A 278 11.77 5.26 -28.46
N SER A 279 11.95 4.02 -28.03
CA SER A 279 11.09 2.87 -28.39
C SER A 279 9.61 3.11 -28.04
N ILE A 280 9.35 3.85 -26.96
CA ILE A 280 7.98 4.22 -26.55
C ILE A 280 7.53 5.47 -27.28
N LYS A 281 8.35 6.54 -27.30
CA LYS A 281 8.00 7.85 -27.89
C LYS A 281 7.66 7.76 -29.38
N LYS A 282 8.46 7.00 -30.14
CA LYS A 282 8.37 6.92 -31.60
C LYS A 282 7.48 5.78 -32.11
N SER A 283 6.96 4.93 -31.23
CA SER A 283 6.11 3.80 -31.62
C SER A 283 4.72 4.27 -32.06
N THR A 284 4.37 4.01 -33.30
CA THR A 284 3.01 4.27 -33.82
C THR A 284 1.97 3.39 -33.11
N ALA A 285 2.35 2.15 -32.72
CA ALA A 285 1.49 1.24 -31.99
C ALA A 285 1.13 1.77 -30.59
N TYR A 286 2.12 2.32 -29.86
CA TYR A 286 1.87 2.85 -28.51
C TYR A 286 1.12 4.20 -28.52
N ASN A 287 1.12 4.92 -29.61
CA ASN A 287 0.41 6.18 -29.77
C ASN A 287 -1.04 5.99 -30.30
N LYS A 288 -1.38 4.81 -30.84
CA LYS A 288 -2.72 4.57 -31.40
C LYS A 288 -3.72 4.24 -30.28
N PRO A 289 -4.83 4.97 -30.17
CA PRO A 289 -5.87 4.66 -29.19
C PRO A 289 -6.51 3.27 -29.42
N HIS A 290 -6.62 2.48 -28.36
CA HIS A 290 -7.32 1.20 -28.33
C HIS A 290 -8.05 1.04 -26.98
N PRO A 291 -9.00 0.11 -26.84
CA PRO A 291 -9.68 -0.13 -25.57
C PRO A 291 -8.69 -0.64 -24.50
N ILE A 292 -8.57 0.11 -23.40
CA ILE A 292 -7.73 -0.25 -22.23
C ILE A 292 -8.61 -0.16 -20.98
N GLU A 293 -8.53 -1.16 -20.11
CA GLU A 293 -9.14 -1.10 -18.80
C GLU A 293 -8.34 -0.18 -17.88
N MET A 294 -9.01 0.83 -17.33
CA MET A 294 -8.40 1.84 -16.47
C MET A 294 -9.11 1.91 -15.14
N VAL A 295 -8.33 2.05 -14.06
CA VAL A 295 -8.87 2.39 -12.74
C VAL A 295 -9.28 3.85 -12.74
N THR A 296 -10.55 4.12 -12.49
CA THR A 296 -11.08 5.48 -12.35
C THR A 296 -11.68 5.66 -10.93
N PRO A 297 -11.97 6.87 -10.49
CA PRO A 297 -12.64 7.09 -9.20
C PRO A 297 -13.98 6.34 -9.05
N ASP A 298 -14.65 6.06 -10.17
CA ASP A 298 -15.94 5.34 -10.20
C ASP A 298 -15.78 3.81 -10.34
N GLY A 299 -14.54 3.30 -10.38
CA GLY A 299 -14.22 1.90 -10.59
C GLY A 299 -13.44 1.64 -11.88
N ILE A 300 -13.35 0.39 -12.31
CA ILE A 300 -12.64 0.01 -13.54
C ILE A 300 -13.53 0.29 -14.73
N LYS A 301 -13.02 1.06 -15.70
CA LYS A 301 -13.73 1.40 -16.96
C LYS A 301 -12.82 1.10 -18.15
N THR A 302 -13.39 0.60 -19.23
CA THR A 302 -12.70 0.48 -20.51
C THR A 302 -12.74 1.81 -21.24
N LEU A 303 -11.57 2.43 -21.40
CA LEU A 303 -11.41 3.70 -22.09
C LEU A 303 -10.63 3.49 -23.40
N LYS A 304 -11.03 4.24 -24.45
CA LYS A 304 -10.29 4.23 -25.73
C LYS A 304 -9.19 5.27 -25.68
N ILE A 305 -8.01 4.85 -25.25
CA ILE A 305 -6.83 5.72 -25.09
C ILE A 305 -5.59 5.05 -25.64
N SER A 306 -4.50 5.82 -25.87
CA SER A 306 -3.22 5.25 -26.26
C SER A 306 -2.48 4.65 -25.05
N TYR A 307 -1.55 3.74 -25.31
CA TYR A 307 -0.69 3.17 -24.25
C TYR A 307 0.12 4.26 -23.53
N ILE A 308 0.64 5.24 -24.26
CA ILE A 308 1.35 6.39 -23.67
C ILE A 308 0.44 7.22 -22.75
N ASP A 309 -0.82 7.42 -23.13
CA ASP A 309 -1.76 8.15 -22.28
C ASP A 309 -2.12 7.35 -21.04
N SER A 310 -2.22 6.00 -21.13
CA SER A 310 -2.44 5.15 -19.98
C SER A 310 -1.24 5.17 -19.01
N LEU A 311 -0.01 5.14 -19.53
CA LEU A 311 1.18 5.27 -18.69
C LEU A 311 1.21 6.63 -17.97
N TRP A 312 0.93 7.73 -18.70
CA TRP A 312 0.86 9.05 -18.08
C TRP A 312 -0.23 9.13 -17.01
N TYR A 313 -1.40 8.57 -17.27
CA TYR A 313 -2.51 8.54 -16.32
C TYR A 313 -2.07 7.88 -15.00
N TYR A 314 -1.45 6.69 -15.05
CA TYR A 314 -0.99 5.99 -13.85
C TYR A 314 0.21 6.69 -13.18
N THR A 315 1.11 7.30 -13.95
CA THR A 315 2.23 8.09 -13.41
C THR A 315 1.73 9.32 -12.65
N SER A 316 0.72 10.01 -13.19
CA SER A 316 0.16 11.23 -12.58
C SER A 316 -0.87 10.99 -11.49
N MET A 317 -1.23 9.73 -11.23
CA MET A 317 -2.23 9.37 -10.23
C MET A 317 -1.70 9.53 -8.82
N LEU A 318 -2.41 10.30 -7.98
CA LEU A 318 -2.20 10.31 -6.55
C LEU A 318 -2.54 8.94 -5.97
N GLN A 319 -1.69 8.43 -5.12
CA GLN A 319 -1.90 7.20 -4.37
C GLN A 319 -1.89 7.52 -2.88
N ALA A 320 -2.75 6.85 -2.13
CA ALA A 320 -2.81 6.98 -0.68
C ALA A 320 -2.55 5.64 -0.01
N ALA A 321 -1.76 5.69 1.05
CA ALA A 321 -1.60 4.58 1.99
C ALA A 321 -2.20 4.95 3.33
N VAL A 322 -2.89 3.99 3.96
CA VAL A 322 -3.39 4.11 5.33
C VAL A 322 -3.02 2.84 6.08
N LEU A 323 -2.40 3.00 7.23
CA LEU A 323 -2.13 1.91 8.16
C LEU A 323 -2.67 2.28 9.53
N ILE A 324 -3.52 1.41 10.08
CA ILE A 324 -4.06 1.57 11.44
C ILE A 324 -3.71 0.33 12.25
N THR A 325 -3.15 0.56 13.44
CA THR A 325 -2.73 -0.51 14.35
C THR A 325 -3.21 -0.24 15.77
N ASP A 326 -3.41 -1.30 16.54
CA ASP A 326 -3.51 -1.21 17.99
C ASP A 326 -2.08 -1.31 18.58
N PRO A 327 -1.56 -0.27 19.20
CA PRO A 327 -0.21 -0.27 19.74
C PRO A 327 -0.04 -1.22 20.93
N VAL A 328 -1.11 -1.57 21.64
CA VAL A 328 -1.07 -2.45 22.82
C VAL A 328 -0.98 -3.92 22.42
N THR A 329 -1.83 -4.35 21.47
CA THR A 329 -1.87 -5.73 20.99
C THR A 329 -0.91 -5.98 19.81
N GLY A 330 -0.42 -4.93 19.14
CA GLY A 330 0.38 -5.03 17.92
C GLY A 330 -0.42 -5.45 16.69
N GLU A 331 -1.76 -5.52 16.80
CA GLU A 331 -2.63 -5.93 15.71
C GLU A 331 -2.68 -4.87 14.60
N VAL A 332 -2.57 -5.31 13.35
CA VAL A 332 -2.87 -4.51 12.17
C VAL A 332 -4.38 -4.55 11.94
N LEU A 333 -5.05 -3.42 12.17
CA LEU A 333 -6.50 -3.29 12.06
C LEU A 333 -6.94 -2.86 10.66
N THR A 334 -6.11 -2.09 9.94
CA THR A 334 -6.40 -1.57 8.60
C THR A 334 -5.12 -1.48 7.79
N TRP A 335 -5.19 -1.87 6.52
CA TRP A 335 -4.09 -1.76 5.57
C TRP A 335 -4.59 -1.37 4.19
N VAL A 336 -4.45 -0.10 3.84
CA VAL A 336 -4.70 0.41 2.50
C VAL A 336 -3.36 0.68 1.84
N GLY A 337 -2.90 -0.19 0.95
CA GLY A 337 -1.58 -0.09 0.30
C GLY A 337 -1.58 0.73 -0.98
N GLY A 338 -2.72 1.29 -1.40
CA GLY A 338 -2.86 2.07 -2.62
C GLY A 338 -4.31 2.12 -3.12
N ASN A 339 -4.52 2.66 -4.32
CA ASN A 339 -5.85 2.88 -4.84
C ASN A 339 -6.55 1.62 -5.35
N ASN A 340 -5.79 0.65 -5.85
CA ASN A 340 -6.33 -0.60 -6.37
C ASN A 340 -5.23 -1.67 -6.47
N PHE A 341 -5.34 -2.74 -5.70
CA PHE A 341 -4.32 -3.79 -5.64
C PHE A 341 -4.08 -4.49 -6.99
N ARG A 342 -5.15 -4.73 -7.76
CA ARG A 342 -5.05 -5.48 -9.00
C ARG A 342 -4.24 -4.78 -10.09
N THR A 343 -4.39 -3.47 -10.21
CA THR A 343 -3.75 -2.67 -11.28
C THR A 343 -2.52 -1.92 -10.80
N LEU A 344 -2.43 -1.67 -9.52
CA LEU A 344 -1.34 -0.94 -8.86
C LEU A 344 -0.84 -1.77 -7.64
N PRO A 345 -0.26 -2.95 -7.87
CA PRO A 345 0.09 -3.88 -6.80
C PRO A 345 1.25 -3.40 -5.91
N TYR A 346 1.95 -2.34 -6.30
CA TYR A 346 3.03 -1.77 -5.49
C TYR A 346 2.47 -1.16 -4.20
N ASP A 347 2.85 -1.75 -3.07
CA ASP A 347 2.30 -1.42 -1.76
C ASP A 347 2.92 -0.15 -1.20
N GLN A 348 2.13 0.92 -1.11
CA GLN A 348 2.56 2.23 -0.62
C GLN A 348 2.76 2.25 0.90
N VAL A 349 2.27 1.27 1.67
CA VAL A 349 2.58 1.12 3.10
C VAL A 349 4.03 0.73 3.31
N LEU A 350 4.60 -0.06 2.40
CA LEU A 350 5.97 -0.55 2.43
C LEU A 350 6.96 0.35 1.66
N ALA A 351 6.45 1.24 0.82
CA ALA A 351 7.28 2.14 0.02
C ALA A 351 8.04 3.13 0.91
N LYS A 352 9.37 3.14 0.82
CA LYS A 352 10.21 4.14 1.52
C LYS A 352 10.09 5.50 0.81
N ARG A 353 9.85 6.56 1.59
CA ARG A 353 9.71 7.96 1.16
C ARG A 353 10.25 8.88 2.26
N GLN A 354 10.64 10.10 1.89
CA GLN A 354 11.05 11.09 2.88
C GLN A 354 9.95 11.30 3.92
N ALA A 355 10.27 11.01 5.18
CA ALA A 355 9.33 11.09 6.30
C ALA A 355 8.89 12.54 6.61
N ALA A 356 9.62 13.52 6.10
CA ALA A 356 9.38 14.94 6.30
C ALA A 356 9.22 15.29 7.81
N SER A 357 8.46 16.31 8.13
CA SER A 357 8.29 16.75 9.53
C SER A 357 7.63 15.74 10.46
N THR A 358 7.16 14.57 9.95
CA THR A 358 6.71 13.48 10.85
C THR A 358 7.88 12.76 11.52
N PHE A 359 9.11 12.98 11.05
CA PHE A 359 10.34 12.53 11.71
C PHE A 359 10.73 13.38 12.93
N LYS A 360 10.34 14.66 12.98
CA LYS A 360 10.72 15.58 14.06
C LYS A 360 10.50 15.03 15.48
N PRO A 361 9.39 14.35 15.80
CA PRO A 361 9.21 13.78 17.14
C PRO A 361 10.35 12.87 17.61
N LEU A 362 11.07 12.17 16.69
CA LEU A 362 12.26 11.41 17.05
C LEU A 362 13.40 12.33 17.53
N MET A 363 13.65 13.43 16.82
CA MET A 363 14.64 14.41 17.22
C MET A 363 14.33 15.02 18.60
N TYR A 364 13.05 15.30 18.84
CA TYR A 364 12.58 15.85 20.10
C TYR A 364 12.64 14.84 21.24
N ALA A 365 12.30 13.57 20.99
CA ALA A 365 12.46 12.48 21.94
C ALA A 365 13.95 12.31 22.34
N ALA A 366 14.86 12.31 21.35
CA ALA A 366 16.30 12.25 21.60
C ALA A 366 16.80 13.44 22.45
N ALA A 367 16.26 14.64 22.22
CA ALA A 367 16.57 15.82 23.03
C ALA A 367 16.09 15.67 24.47
N LEU A 368 14.87 15.19 24.69
CA LEU A 368 14.31 14.96 26.02
C LEU A 368 15.14 13.89 26.79
N GLU A 369 15.63 12.85 26.12
CA GLU A 369 16.50 11.83 26.73
C GLU A 369 17.82 12.39 27.30
N VAL A 370 18.34 13.48 26.72
CA VAL A 370 19.58 14.12 27.19
C VAL A 370 19.31 15.35 28.06
N GLY A 371 18.09 15.47 28.62
CA GLY A 371 17.76 16.45 29.65
C GLY A 371 17.21 17.80 29.14
N TYR A 372 16.91 17.93 27.86
CA TYR A 372 16.10 19.06 27.39
C TYR A 372 14.66 18.88 27.89
N THR A 373 13.94 19.99 28.03
CA THR A 373 12.55 20.03 28.51
C THR A 373 11.65 20.72 27.50
N PRO A 374 10.33 20.55 27.54
CA PRO A 374 9.40 21.30 26.71
C PRO A 374 9.59 22.81 26.76
N CYS A 375 10.08 23.35 27.89
CA CYS A 375 10.36 24.77 28.15
C CYS A 375 11.79 25.18 27.77
N THR A 376 12.57 24.33 27.15
CA THR A 376 13.89 24.73 26.61
C THR A 376 13.71 25.66 25.41
N TYR A 377 14.43 26.79 25.40
CA TYR A 377 14.32 27.80 24.35
C TYR A 377 15.40 27.64 23.28
N LEU A 378 14.98 27.56 22.02
CA LEU A 378 15.77 27.33 20.83
C LEU A 378 15.90 28.59 19.98
N GLY A 379 17.01 28.73 19.26
CA GLY A 379 17.22 29.81 18.30
C GLY A 379 16.28 29.69 17.10
N ASN A 380 15.80 30.84 16.58
CA ASN A 380 14.96 30.93 15.41
C ASN A 380 15.59 31.80 14.30
N SER A 381 16.92 31.93 14.28
CA SER A 381 17.64 32.70 13.28
C SER A 381 18.01 31.85 12.06
N GLN A 382 17.79 32.41 10.86
CA GLN A 382 18.27 31.77 9.64
C GLN A 382 19.80 31.88 9.58
N LYS A 383 20.46 30.78 9.25
CA LYS A 383 21.90 30.66 9.12
C LYS A 383 22.25 29.89 7.87
N THR A 384 23.40 30.24 7.26
CA THR A 384 24.01 29.43 6.22
C THR A 384 25.11 28.56 6.84
N TYR A 385 25.12 27.30 6.50
CA TYR A 385 26.06 26.31 7.06
C TYR A 385 27.07 25.93 5.96
N ASP A 386 28.23 26.60 5.98
CA ASP A 386 29.27 26.45 4.94
C ASP A 386 29.82 25.04 4.83
N ASN A 387 29.92 24.33 5.97
CA ASN A 387 30.38 22.95 6.04
C ASN A 387 29.39 21.93 5.42
N TYR A 388 28.19 22.36 5.07
CA TYR A 388 27.14 21.54 4.47
C TYR A 388 26.67 22.16 3.14
N GLU A 389 27.60 22.37 2.20
CA GLU A 389 27.35 22.88 0.84
C GLU A 389 26.60 24.24 0.82
N ASN A 390 26.93 25.14 1.76
CA ASN A 390 26.25 26.41 1.95
C ASN A 390 24.73 26.26 2.19
N TRP A 391 24.31 25.18 2.85
CA TRP A 391 22.92 24.92 3.14
C TRP A 391 22.32 26.02 4.02
N SER A 392 21.21 26.62 3.55
CA SER A 392 20.53 27.73 4.22
C SER A 392 19.04 27.42 4.39
N PRO A 393 18.67 26.64 5.43
CA PRO A 393 17.29 26.29 5.73
C PRO A 393 16.46 27.50 6.18
N GLU A 394 15.14 27.37 6.01
CA GLU A 394 14.17 28.36 6.45
C GLU A 394 12.89 27.71 7.02
N ASN A 395 12.12 28.48 7.80
CA ASN A 395 10.81 28.04 8.22
C ASN A 395 9.83 28.07 7.04
N TYR A 396 8.79 27.22 7.10
CA TYR A 396 7.79 27.11 6.02
C TYR A 396 7.06 28.45 5.72
N ASP A 397 6.87 29.27 6.73
CA ASP A 397 6.23 30.58 6.65
C ASP A 397 7.24 31.73 6.39
N HIS A 398 8.52 31.39 6.15
CA HIS A 398 9.64 32.31 5.94
C HIS A 398 9.90 33.25 7.14
N THR A 399 9.40 32.90 8.34
CA THR A 399 9.65 33.70 9.55
C THR A 399 11.00 33.33 10.19
N SER A 400 11.77 34.31 10.59
CA SER A 400 13.00 34.12 11.36
C SER A 400 13.22 35.32 12.28
N SER A 401 13.95 35.14 13.38
CA SER A 401 14.30 36.22 14.32
C SER A 401 15.62 35.89 15.01
N GLU A 402 16.52 36.87 15.06
CA GLU A 402 17.77 36.76 15.81
C GLU A 402 17.56 37.05 17.30
N ASP A 403 16.60 37.90 17.62
CA ASP A 403 16.35 38.42 18.98
C ASP A 403 15.36 37.53 19.77
N THR A 404 14.65 36.64 19.11
CA THR A 404 13.61 35.82 19.75
C THR A 404 14.01 34.35 19.76
N GLN A 405 13.85 33.68 20.89
CA GLN A 405 13.93 32.25 21.06
C GLN A 405 12.53 31.64 21.16
N VAL A 406 12.41 30.37 20.77
CA VAL A 406 11.15 29.62 20.70
C VAL A 406 11.21 28.44 21.66
N ALA A 407 10.19 28.27 22.48
CA ALA A 407 10.09 27.11 23.36
C ALA A 407 9.99 25.81 22.55
N LEU A 408 10.60 24.75 23.03
CA LEU A 408 10.67 23.44 22.38
C LEU A 408 9.27 22.89 22.06
N TRP A 409 8.32 22.99 23.00
CA TRP A 409 6.94 22.54 22.77
C TRP A 409 6.26 23.29 21.62
N TYR A 410 6.46 24.61 21.50
CA TYR A 410 5.85 25.40 20.44
C TYR A 410 6.48 25.09 19.06
N ALA A 411 7.81 24.95 19.04
CA ALA A 411 8.54 24.63 17.81
C ALA A 411 8.09 23.29 17.20
N LEU A 412 7.84 22.26 18.02
CA LEU A 412 7.29 20.99 17.57
C LEU A 412 5.85 21.11 17.11
N ALA A 413 4.99 21.76 17.89
CA ALA A 413 3.57 21.93 17.60
C ALA A 413 3.33 22.67 16.27
N HIS A 414 4.12 23.70 16.00
CA HIS A 414 4.06 24.49 14.78
C HIS A 414 5.02 24.02 13.68
N SER A 415 5.72 22.91 13.93
CA SER A 415 6.61 22.27 12.94
C SER A 415 7.73 23.19 12.41
N MET A 416 8.25 24.08 13.25
CA MET A 416 9.28 25.04 12.86
C MET A 416 10.60 24.34 12.48
N ASN A 417 11.26 24.80 11.42
CA ASN A 417 12.49 24.20 10.93
C ASN A 417 13.73 24.74 11.66
N LEU A 418 13.86 26.06 11.73
CA LEU A 418 15.05 26.71 12.31
C LEU A 418 15.30 26.28 13.76
N PRO A 419 14.29 26.28 14.68
CA PRO A 419 14.50 25.79 16.04
C PRO A 419 14.84 24.28 16.07
N THR A 420 14.29 23.47 15.15
CA THR A 420 14.60 22.03 15.09
C THR A 420 16.06 21.79 14.68
N ILE A 421 16.60 22.60 13.77
CA ILE A 421 18.00 22.53 13.36
C ILE A 421 18.93 23.01 14.50
N ASP A 422 18.56 24.09 15.19
CA ASP A 422 19.29 24.55 16.38
C ASP A 422 19.33 23.45 17.45
N LEU A 423 18.22 22.72 17.64
CA LEU A 423 18.14 21.56 18.53
C LEU A 423 19.06 20.43 18.10
N TYR A 424 19.08 20.09 16.80
CA TYR A 424 19.95 19.04 16.28
C TYR A 424 21.42 19.30 16.57
N PHE A 425 21.92 20.52 16.32
CA PHE A 425 23.31 20.88 16.62
C PHE A 425 23.63 20.92 18.13
N LYS A 426 22.64 21.17 18.98
CA LYS A 426 22.81 21.14 20.44
C LYS A 426 22.81 19.73 21.02
N VAL A 427 22.02 18.84 20.47
CA VAL A 427 21.87 17.44 20.93
C VAL A 427 22.97 16.56 20.33
N GLY A 428 23.31 16.78 19.07
CA GLY A 428 24.30 16.00 18.32
C GLY A 428 23.68 14.81 17.57
N HIS A 429 24.34 14.46 16.47
CA HIS A 429 23.91 13.37 15.58
C HIS A 429 23.88 12.00 16.27
N GLU A 430 24.90 11.70 17.09
CA GLU A 430 25.05 10.41 17.76
C GLU A 430 23.90 10.04 18.69
N VAL A 431 23.32 11.04 19.38
CA VAL A 431 22.18 10.82 20.26
C VAL A 431 20.93 10.39 19.45
N LEU A 432 20.69 11.10 18.33
CA LEU A 432 19.60 10.75 17.40
C LEU A 432 19.84 9.36 16.76
N LEU A 433 21.06 9.08 16.31
CA LEU A 433 21.46 7.79 15.74
C LEU A 433 21.23 6.65 16.72
N ASN A 434 21.60 6.83 17.97
CA ASN A 434 21.37 5.84 19.03
C ASN A 434 19.89 5.51 19.21
N LEU A 435 19.03 6.54 19.29
CA LEU A 435 17.58 6.35 19.40
C LEU A 435 17.01 5.64 18.17
N CYS A 436 17.42 6.04 16.96
CA CYS A 436 16.98 5.42 15.71
C CYS A 436 17.39 3.93 15.67
N ASN A 437 18.62 3.58 16.05
CA ASN A 437 19.08 2.20 16.11
C ASN A 437 18.28 1.35 17.09
N ARG A 438 17.94 1.89 18.26
CA ARG A 438 17.05 1.22 19.23
C ARG A 438 15.65 0.95 18.70
N LEU A 439 15.18 1.81 17.79
CA LEU A 439 13.87 1.69 17.11
C LEU A 439 13.93 0.90 15.80
N ASN A 440 15.08 0.32 15.45
CA ASN A 440 15.34 -0.36 14.17
C ASN A 440 15.08 0.55 12.95
N VAL A 441 15.42 1.83 13.07
CA VAL A 441 15.31 2.84 12.00
C VAL A 441 16.69 3.14 11.44
N GLU A 442 16.88 2.88 10.16
CA GLU A 442 18.11 3.13 9.45
C GLU A 442 18.20 4.62 9.05
N ILE A 443 19.25 5.30 9.50
CA ILE A 443 19.60 6.67 9.11
C ILE A 443 21.08 6.74 8.73
N PRO A 444 21.54 7.77 7.99
CA PRO A 444 22.94 7.96 7.66
C PRO A 444 23.84 7.97 8.91
N LEU A 445 24.96 7.28 8.85
CA LEU A 445 25.96 7.22 9.95
C LEU A 445 26.73 8.52 10.09
N HIS A 446 26.91 9.28 9.01
CA HIS A 446 27.58 10.58 9.03
C HIS A 446 26.62 11.71 9.40
N GLU A 447 27.15 12.75 9.97
CA GLU A 447 26.38 13.91 10.37
C GLU A 447 25.67 14.57 9.18
N THR A 448 24.35 14.63 9.28
CA THR A 448 23.47 15.15 8.21
C THR A 448 22.39 16.03 8.85
N PRO A 449 22.59 17.34 8.97
CA PRO A 449 21.65 18.21 9.69
C PRO A 449 20.25 18.27 9.11
N SER A 450 20.09 18.08 7.78
CA SER A 450 18.78 18.01 7.12
C SER A 450 17.93 16.81 7.61
N LEU A 451 18.56 15.80 8.22
CA LEU A 451 17.87 14.68 8.84
C LEU A 451 16.87 15.15 9.93
N ALA A 452 17.22 16.19 10.69
CA ALA A 452 16.32 16.78 11.67
C ALA A 452 14.99 17.27 11.08
N LEU A 453 14.96 17.59 9.78
CA LEU A 453 13.77 17.99 9.03
C LEU A 453 13.03 16.81 8.38
N GLY A 454 13.58 15.58 8.48
CA GLY A 454 12.96 14.36 8.00
C GLY A 454 13.31 14.02 6.55
N THR A 455 14.56 14.22 6.14
CA THR A 455 15.06 13.74 4.85
C THR A 455 15.27 12.22 4.83
N ALA A 456 15.21 11.53 5.97
CA ALA A 456 15.22 10.08 6.05
C ALA A 456 14.07 9.46 5.25
N GLU A 457 14.38 8.42 4.49
CA GLU A 457 13.38 7.66 3.73
C GLU A 457 12.88 6.50 4.58
N LEU A 458 11.62 6.59 5.00
CA LEU A 458 10.93 5.60 5.82
C LEU A 458 9.63 5.16 5.16
N SER A 459 9.25 3.92 5.41
CA SER A 459 7.93 3.40 5.03
C SER A 459 6.86 3.85 6.04
N LEU A 460 5.60 3.81 5.62
CA LEU A 460 4.49 4.06 6.52
C LEU A 460 4.46 3.04 7.67
N LEU A 461 4.86 1.80 7.39
CA LEU A 461 4.97 0.74 8.39
C LEU A 461 5.98 1.11 9.50
N GLU A 462 7.18 1.58 9.13
CA GLU A 462 8.20 2.03 10.09
C GLU A 462 7.72 3.23 10.90
N MET A 463 7.08 4.20 10.24
CA MET A 463 6.53 5.37 10.92
C MET A 463 5.42 5.00 11.92
N VAL A 464 4.53 4.06 11.58
CA VAL A 464 3.49 3.58 12.52
C VAL A 464 4.10 2.82 13.69
N LYS A 465 5.19 2.06 13.51
CA LYS A 465 5.94 1.43 14.61
C LYS A 465 6.52 2.50 15.57
N ILE A 466 7.11 3.55 15.03
CA ILE A 466 7.68 4.67 15.81
C ILE A 466 6.59 5.35 16.66
N TYR A 467 5.47 5.73 16.03
CA TYR A 467 4.36 6.39 16.73
C TYR A 467 3.63 5.44 17.69
N GLY A 468 3.61 4.15 17.39
CA GLY A 468 3.14 3.09 18.29
C GLY A 468 3.97 3.02 19.58
N THR A 469 5.27 3.27 19.47
CA THR A 469 6.16 3.36 20.65
C THR A 469 5.78 4.55 21.53
N PHE A 470 5.47 5.70 20.95
CA PHE A 470 5.00 6.86 21.71
C PHE A 470 3.64 6.60 22.34
N ALA A 471 2.69 6.03 21.61
CA ALA A 471 1.35 5.66 22.08
C ALA A 471 1.41 4.68 23.26
N ARG A 472 2.39 3.78 23.26
CA ARG A 472 2.61 2.73 24.27
C ARG A 472 3.65 3.14 25.33
N LYS A 473 3.78 4.40 25.60
CA LYS A 473 4.68 4.93 26.65
C LYS A 473 6.12 4.45 26.53
N GLY A 474 6.66 4.45 25.31
CA GLY A 474 8.03 4.11 25.01
C GLY A 474 8.31 2.62 24.79
N VAL A 475 7.30 1.77 24.80
CA VAL A 475 7.44 0.33 24.52
C VAL A 475 7.35 0.09 23.01
N PHE A 476 8.46 -0.32 22.41
CA PHE A 476 8.56 -0.68 21.01
C PHE A 476 8.06 -2.10 20.74
N THR A 477 7.31 -2.29 19.67
CA THR A 477 6.84 -3.59 19.17
C THR A 477 7.65 -3.98 17.94
N GLU A 478 8.34 -5.12 17.99
CA GLU A 478 9.24 -5.56 16.90
C GLU A 478 8.46 -5.89 15.64
N ASP A 479 7.42 -6.71 15.76
CA ASP A 479 6.62 -7.17 14.64
C ASP A 479 5.13 -6.93 14.87
N PHE A 480 4.46 -6.43 13.83
CA PHE A 480 3.03 -6.31 13.83
C PHE A 480 2.34 -7.64 13.55
N MET A 481 1.23 -7.86 14.22
CA MET A 481 0.40 -9.04 14.09
C MET A 481 -0.63 -8.85 12.97
N MET A 482 -0.58 -9.70 11.94
CA MET A 482 -1.61 -9.78 10.89
C MET A 482 -2.41 -11.08 10.95
N ILE A 483 -1.83 -12.16 11.50
CA ILE A 483 -2.47 -13.48 11.65
C ILE A 483 -2.59 -13.79 13.12
N LYS A 484 -3.80 -14.16 13.58
CA LYS A 484 -4.08 -14.63 14.95
C LYS A 484 -3.83 -16.12 15.10
N LYS A 485 -4.32 -16.91 14.14
CA LYS A 485 -4.14 -18.38 14.11
C LYS A 485 -4.37 -18.94 12.71
N ILE A 486 -3.85 -20.15 12.49
CA ILE A 486 -4.11 -20.96 11.30
C ILE A 486 -4.68 -22.28 11.75
N GLU A 487 -5.80 -22.72 11.16
CA GLU A 487 -6.43 -24.01 11.37
C GLU A 487 -6.45 -24.82 10.07
N ASP A 488 -6.46 -26.15 10.19
CA ASP A 488 -6.71 -27.05 9.08
C ASP A 488 -8.20 -27.10 8.70
N ALA A 489 -8.54 -27.90 7.68
CA ALA A 489 -9.92 -28.08 7.23
C ALA A 489 -10.83 -28.68 8.32
N ASN A 490 -10.28 -29.43 9.29
CA ASN A 490 -11.00 -30.09 10.39
C ASN A 490 -11.16 -29.19 11.62
N GLY A 491 -10.51 -27.99 11.63
CA GLY A 491 -10.54 -27.05 12.74
C GLY A 491 -9.44 -27.29 13.78
N GLN A 492 -8.46 -28.14 13.49
CA GLN A 492 -7.27 -28.29 14.33
C GLN A 492 -6.38 -27.05 14.18
N VAL A 493 -5.98 -26.46 15.31
CA VAL A 493 -5.06 -25.32 15.30
C VAL A 493 -3.65 -25.79 14.96
N LEU A 494 -3.13 -25.35 13.81
CA LEU A 494 -1.79 -25.63 13.32
C LEU A 494 -0.76 -24.64 13.87
N TRP A 495 -1.17 -23.40 14.00
CA TRP A 495 -0.34 -22.33 14.51
C TRP A 495 -1.19 -21.25 15.17
N GLN A 496 -0.67 -20.70 16.23
CA GLN A 496 -1.25 -19.58 16.95
C GLN A 496 -0.17 -18.54 17.23
N GLN A 497 -0.50 -17.26 17.09
CA GLN A 497 0.41 -16.15 17.31
C GLN A 497 1.06 -16.25 18.68
N PRO A 498 2.38 -16.31 18.79
CA PRO A 498 3.07 -16.17 20.06
C PRO A 498 2.91 -14.72 20.57
N GLY A 499 3.13 -14.53 21.87
CA GLY A 499 3.08 -13.21 22.48
C GLY A 499 3.97 -12.17 21.75
N LEU A 500 3.60 -10.90 21.86
CA LEU A 500 4.36 -9.81 21.26
C LEU A 500 5.79 -9.73 21.82
N LYS A 501 6.76 -9.59 20.92
CA LYS A 501 8.13 -9.21 21.30
C LYS A 501 8.19 -7.70 21.44
N THR A 502 8.44 -7.25 22.67
CA THR A 502 8.44 -5.82 22.99
C THR A 502 9.67 -5.44 23.82
N ARG A 503 10.12 -4.20 23.67
CA ARG A 503 11.25 -3.64 24.42
C ARG A 503 10.92 -2.23 24.89
N GLN A 504 11.26 -1.86 26.13
CA GLN A 504 11.23 -0.46 26.56
C GLN A 504 12.40 0.27 25.90
N ILE A 505 12.11 1.26 25.08
CA ILE A 505 13.10 2.04 24.32
C ILE A 505 13.25 3.44 24.90
N ILE A 506 12.14 4.10 25.19
CA ILE A 506 12.07 5.46 25.72
C ILE A 506 11.38 5.40 27.07
N SER A 507 11.74 6.23 28.04
CA SER A 507 11.07 6.25 29.35
C SER A 507 9.62 6.76 29.24
N HIS A 508 8.80 6.43 30.23
CA HIS A 508 7.39 6.86 30.26
C HIS A 508 7.28 8.39 30.36
N GLU A 509 8.13 9.01 31.16
CA GLU A 509 8.16 10.45 31.39
C GLU A 509 8.43 11.20 30.09
N ILE A 510 9.43 10.78 29.34
CA ILE A 510 9.81 11.38 28.06
C ILE A 510 8.68 11.24 27.03
N THR A 511 8.03 10.07 26.99
CA THR A 511 6.89 9.87 26.08
C THR A 511 5.64 10.66 26.49
N ASP A 512 5.42 10.90 27.78
CA ASP A 512 4.33 11.75 28.28
C ASP A 512 4.57 13.22 27.90
N GLU A 513 5.80 13.74 28.05
CA GLU A 513 6.19 15.09 27.59
C GLU A 513 6.03 15.24 26.07
N LEU A 514 6.53 14.26 25.30
CA LEU A 514 6.40 14.27 23.84
C LEU A 514 4.92 14.22 23.41
N THR A 515 4.11 13.40 24.08
CA THR A 515 2.67 13.28 23.79
C THR A 515 1.94 14.59 24.07
N ALA A 516 2.23 15.28 25.18
CA ALA A 516 1.67 16.58 25.50
C ALA A 516 1.97 17.62 24.40
N MET A 517 3.23 17.66 23.92
CA MET A 517 3.61 18.54 22.81
C MET A 517 2.88 18.17 21.50
N LEU A 518 2.69 16.88 21.21
CA LEU A 518 1.98 16.41 20.02
C LEU A 518 0.47 16.59 20.12
N GLN A 519 -0.12 16.58 21.32
CA GLN A 519 -1.50 17.01 21.56
C GLN A 519 -1.65 18.52 21.25
N THR A 520 -0.68 19.33 21.64
CA THR A 520 -0.65 20.76 21.30
C THR A 520 -0.60 20.96 19.78
N ALA A 521 0.14 20.13 19.03
CA ALA A 521 0.16 20.18 17.58
C ALA A 521 -1.23 19.93 16.94
N ILE A 522 -2.06 19.08 17.57
CA ILE A 522 -3.44 18.82 17.15
C ILE A 522 -4.40 19.93 17.61
N ASN A 523 -4.23 20.44 18.83
CA ASN A 523 -5.18 21.37 19.43
C ASN A 523 -5.02 22.81 18.89
N SER A 524 -3.79 23.28 18.70
CA SER A 524 -3.48 24.66 18.30
C SER A 524 -2.39 24.80 17.24
N GLY A 525 -1.73 23.68 16.83
CA GLY A 525 -0.65 23.68 15.85
C GLY A 525 -1.09 23.27 14.44
N THR A 526 -0.18 22.62 13.72
CA THR A 526 -0.37 22.26 12.30
C THR A 526 -1.48 21.23 12.04
N GLY A 527 -1.92 20.51 13.07
CA GLY A 527 -3.01 19.51 13.01
C GLY A 527 -4.38 20.05 13.44
N THR A 528 -4.53 21.35 13.71
CA THR A 528 -5.75 21.95 14.29
C THR A 528 -7.03 21.69 13.48
N ARG A 529 -6.92 21.37 12.19
CA ARG A 529 -8.07 20.94 11.36
C ARG A 529 -8.77 19.69 11.90
N MET A 530 -8.11 18.86 12.70
CA MET A 530 -8.75 17.75 13.40
C MET A 530 -9.86 18.25 14.33
N ARG A 531 -9.65 19.42 14.97
CA ARG A 531 -10.63 20.08 15.83
C ARG A 531 -11.62 20.94 15.04
N THR A 532 -11.10 21.83 14.19
CA THR A 532 -11.90 22.87 13.54
C THR A 532 -12.71 22.36 12.34
N THR A 533 -12.19 21.41 11.57
CA THR A 533 -12.85 20.89 10.36
C THR A 533 -13.57 19.57 10.62
N TYR A 534 -12.95 18.66 11.38
CA TYR A 534 -13.50 17.32 11.64
C TYR A 534 -14.24 17.23 12.97
N GLY A 535 -14.16 18.25 13.84
CA GLY A 535 -14.90 18.33 15.08
C GLY A 535 -14.55 17.28 16.14
N LEU A 536 -13.37 16.62 16.00
CA LEU A 536 -12.94 15.57 16.92
C LEU A 536 -12.77 16.12 18.34
N LYS A 537 -13.31 15.41 19.32
CA LYS A 537 -13.26 15.73 20.74
C LYS A 537 -12.34 14.81 21.55
N CYS A 538 -12.04 13.62 21.02
CA CYS A 538 -11.16 12.65 21.69
C CYS A 538 -9.76 13.23 21.91
N ASP A 539 -9.08 12.74 22.94
CA ASP A 539 -7.66 13.01 23.12
C ASP A 539 -6.88 12.41 21.95
N LEU A 540 -6.11 13.27 21.28
CA LEU A 540 -5.37 12.89 20.09
C LEU A 540 -4.02 13.62 20.06
N ALA A 541 -2.96 12.87 19.89
CA ALA A 541 -1.62 13.38 19.61
C ALA A 541 -1.27 13.12 18.15
N GLY A 542 -0.51 14.00 17.50
CA GLY A 542 -0.16 13.77 16.09
C GLY A 542 0.71 14.83 15.46
N LYS A 543 1.13 14.57 14.23
CA LYS A 543 2.07 15.40 13.48
C LYS A 543 1.77 15.35 11.98
N THR A 544 1.76 16.50 11.33
CA THR A 544 1.76 16.65 9.88
C THR A 544 3.18 16.58 9.34
N GLY A 545 3.33 16.04 8.12
CA GLY A 545 4.57 16.07 7.36
C GLY A 545 4.32 16.51 5.92
N THR A 546 5.21 17.34 5.41
CA THR A 546 5.22 17.78 4.01
C THR A 546 6.65 17.65 3.52
N ALA A 547 6.87 16.75 2.57
CA ALA A 547 8.18 16.58 1.94
C ALA A 547 8.54 17.79 1.09
N GLN A 548 9.81 17.93 0.80
CA GLN A 548 10.30 19.02 -0.03
C GLN A 548 9.57 19.03 -1.38
N ASN A 549 9.25 20.19 -1.90
CA ASN A 549 8.49 20.38 -3.13
C ASN A 549 7.10 19.72 -3.15
N TYR A 550 6.53 19.36 -1.99
CA TYR A 550 5.23 18.69 -1.88
C TYR A 550 5.15 17.32 -2.55
N THR A 551 6.26 16.59 -2.65
CA THR A 551 6.31 15.27 -3.28
C THR A 551 5.52 14.22 -2.52
N ASP A 552 5.50 14.33 -1.19
CA ASP A 552 4.80 13.44 -0.27
C ASP A 552 4.16 14.21 0.87
N ALA A 553 2.93 13.86 1.16
CA ALA A 553 2.15 14.39 2.27
C ALA A 553 1.93 13.30 3.33
N TRP A 554 2.23 13.61 4.59
CA TRP A 554 2.12 12.67 5.70
C TRP A 554 1.23 13.21 6.81
N PHE A 555 0.54 12.31 7.45
CA PHE A 555 -0.12 12.59 8.73
C PHE A 555 -0.06 11.37 9.64
N MET A 556 0.47 11.58 10.84
CA MET A 556 0.53 10.57 11.89
C MET A 556 -0.27 11.04 13.08
N ALA A 557 -1.12 10.18 13.62
CA ALA A 557 -1.90 10.46 14.83
C ALA A 557 -2.03 9.20 15.69
N TYR A 558 -2.20 9.39 16.98
CA TYR A 558 -2.40 8.27 17.90
C TYR A 558 -3.24 8.65 19.12
N THR A 559 -3.87 7.65 19.68
CA THR A 559 -4.43 7.54 21.04
C THR A 559 -3.67 6.45 21.78
N PRO A 560 -3.91 6.18 23.05
CA PRO A 560 -3.30 5.02 23.73
C PRO A 560 -3.63 3.65 23.12
N LYS A 561 -4.69 3.56 22.28
CA LYS A 561 -5.17 2.29 21.70
C LYS A 561 -5.27 2.29 20.17
N LEU A 562 -4.89 3.37 19.52
CA LEU A 562 -4.95 3.44 18.07
C LEU A 562 -3.80 4.29 17.52
N VAL A 563 -3.12 3.78 16.51
CA VAL A 563 -2.18 4.58 15.71
C VAL A 563 -2.69 4.63 14.29
N VAL A 564 -2.80 5.83 13.74
CA VAL A 564 -3.26 6.09 12.38
C VAL A 564 -2.14 6.78 11.60
N GLY A 565 -1.61 6.09 10.61
CA GLY A 565 -0.65 6.64 9.66
C GLY A 565 -1.28 6.81 8.29
N VAL A 566 -1.07 7.97 7.67
CA VAL A 566 -1.52 8.27 6.31
C VAL A 566 -0.38 8.90 5.52
N ARG A 567 -0.15 8.40 4.32
CA ARG A 567 0.74 8.99 3.32
C ARG A 567 0.01 9.15 2.00
N VAL A 568 0.21 10.29 1.32
CA VAL A 568 -0.33 10.54 -0.03
C VAL A 568 0.75 11.17 -0.91
N GLY A 569 0.89 10.67 -2.13
CA GLY A 569 1.80 11.19 -3.14
C GLY A 569 1.67 10.41 -4.44
N ALA A 570 2.29 10.86 -5.52
CA ALA A 570 2.38 10.08 -6.75
C ALA A 570 3.50 9.01 -6.66
N SER A 571 3.48 8.04 -7.58
CA SER A 571 4.57 7.04 -7.68
C SER A 571 5.89 7.68 -8.11
N ASP A 572 5.83 8.66 -8.99
CA ASP A 572 6.97 9.44 -9.46
C ASP A 572 7.06 10.76 -8.67
N PRO A 573 8.15 11.02 -7.93
CA PRO A 573 8.32 12.25 -7.16
C PRO A 573 8.30 13.54 -7.99
N SER A 574 8.53 13.48 -9.31
CA SER A 574 8.40 14.64 -10.20
C SER A 574 6.95 15.10 -10.40
N ILE A 575 5.99 14.26 -9.98
CA ILE A 575 4.56 14.53 -10.05
C ILE A 575 4.06 14.94 -8.66
N HIS A 576 3.90 16.23 -8.47
CA HIS A 576 3.50 16.79 -7.18
C HIS A 576 2.75 18.11 -7.35
N PHE A 577 2.07 18.56 -6.32
CA PHE A 577 1.53 19.91 -6.25
C PHE A 577 2.65 20.95 -6.17
N ILE A 578 2.42 22.12 -6.74
CA ILE A 578 3.38 23.23 -6.70
C ILE A 578 3.09 24.24 -5.56
N ASN A 579 2.11 23.95 -4.71
CA ASN A 579 1.65 24.84 -3.62
C ASN A 579 1.12 24.03 -2.42
N GLY A 580 0.64 24.73 -1.41
CA GLY A 580 0.15 24.17 -0.15
C GLY A 580 -0.95 23.10 -0.24
N LEU A 581 -1.57 22.89 -1.42
CA LEU A 581 -2.51 21.78 -1.63
C LEU A 581 -1.81 20.41 -1.48
N GLY A 582 -0.49 20.32 -1.72
CA GLY A 582 0.31 19.12 -1.51
C GLY A 582 0.81 18.94 -0.08
N SER A 583 0.45 19.82 0.85
CA SER A 583 0.88 19.70 2.24
C SER A 583 0.20 18.56 2.99
N GLY A 584 0.84 18.07 4.06
CA GLY A 584 0.28 17.03 4.91
C GLY A 584 -1.08 17.43 5.50
N SER A 585 -1.27 18.69 5.85
CA SER A 585 -2.54 19.21 6.37
C SER A 585 -3.66 19.30 5.32
N ALA A 586 -3.32 19.47 4.03
CA ALA A 586 -4.29 19.56 2.96
C ALA A 586 -4.59 18.21 2.29
N LEU A 587 -3.63 17.30 2.24
CA LEU A 587 -3.72 16.07 1.42
C LEU A 587 -3.86 14.81 2.29
N ALA A 588 -3.05 14.61 3.32
CA ALA A 588 -3.05 13.39 4.16
C ALA A 588 -3.98 13.50 5.37
N LEU A 589 -3.92 14.61 6.12
CA LEU A 589 -4.76 14.85 7.32
C LEU A 589 -6.27 14.64 7.05
N PRO A 590 -6.85 15.07 5.90
CA PRO A 590 -8.27 14.87 5.64
C PRO A 590 -8.70 13.39 5.60
N ILE A 591 -7.84 12.48 5.17
CA ILE A 591 -8.11 11.04 5.18
C ILE A 591 -8.20 10.53 6.62
N ALA A 592 -7.20 10.84 7.45
CA ALA A 592 -7.21 10.47 8.87
C ALA A 592 -8.38 11.14 9.61
N GLY A 593 -8.65 12.43 9.34
CA GLY A 593 -9.74 13.17 9.96
C GLY A 593 -11.11 12.59 9.65
N THR A 594 -11.37 12.22 8.40
CA THR A 594 -12.62 11.56 8.01
C THR A 594 -12.75 10.20 8.69
N THR A 595 -11.69 9.39 8.70
CA THR A 595 -11.68 8.06 9.32
C THR A 595 -11.93 8.17 10.83
N LEU A 596 -11.17 9.02 11.54
CA LEU A 596 -11.31 9.21 12.98
C LEU A 596 -12.66 9.80 13.38
N HIS A 597 -13.22 10.72 12.57
CA HIS A 597 -14.56 11.27 12.81
C HIS A 597 -15.64 10.16 12.71
N THR A 598 -15.50 9.24 11.77
CA THR A 598 -16.41 8.10 11.65
C THR A 598 -16.26 7.14 12.84
N ILE A 599 -15.04 6.88 13.29
CA ILE A 599 -14.76 6.08 14.51
C ILE A 599 -15.38 6.76 15.74
N GLU A 600 -15.21 8.08 15.90
CA GLU A 600 -15.74 8.82 17.06
C GLU A 600 -17.27 8.85 17.08
N SER A 601 -17.90 8.81 15.91
CA SER A 601 -19.36 8.76 15.75
C SER A 601 -19.96 7.41 16.08
N ASP A 602 -19.19 6.31 15.99
CA ASP A 602 -19.59 4.98 16.41
C ASP A 602 -19.29 4.77 17.89
N SER A 603 -20.33 4.52 18.70
CA SER A 603 -20.19 4.41 20.15
C SER A 603 -19.29 3.26 20.62
N LYS A 604 -19.29 2.13 19.87
CA LYS A 604 -18.48 0.95 20.18
C LYS A 604 -17.01 1.19 19.84
N LEU A 605 -16.73 1.63 18.60
CA LEU A 605 -15.37 1.90 18.17
C LEU A 605 -14.72 3.05 18.94
N ARG A 606 -15.52 4.08 19.28
CA ARG A 606 -15.06 5.18 20.15
C ARG A 606 -14.63 4.69 21.52
N ALA A 607 -15.44 3.86 22.16
CA ALA A 607 -15.13 3.32 23.49
C ALA A 607 -13.91 2.37 23.47
N GLU A 608 -13.71 1.67 22.37
CA GLU A 608 -12.61 0.71 22.20
C GLU A 608 -11.28 1.41 21.89
N TYR A 609 -11.27 2.39 20.99
CA TYR A 609 -10.04 2.94 20.42
C TYR A 609 -9.71 4.38 20.82
N LEU A 610 -10.70 5.21 21.11
CA LEU A 610 -10.48 6.63 21.41
C LEU A 610 -10.49 6.91 22.92
N VAL A 611 -9.63 6.19 23.63
CA VAL A 611 -9.46 6.34 25.08
C VAL A 611 -8.54 7.54 25.41
N PRO A 612 -8.74 8.23 26.55
CA PRO A 612 -7.93 9.37 26.94
C PRO A 612 -6.49 8.95 27.30
N PHE A 613 -5.55 9.91 27.19
CA PHE A 613 -4.20 9.73 27.69
C PHE A 613 -4.17 9.93 29.22
N TYR A 614 -3.40 9.09 29.89
CA TYR A 614 -3.01 9.28 31.28
C TYR A 614 -1.59 9.85 31.29
N ILE A 615 -1.47 11.19 31.23
CA ILE A 615 -0.20 11.92 31.26
C ILE A 615 0.09 12.35 32.69
N SER A 616 1.35 12.25 33.12
CA SER A 616 1.78 12.68 34.44
C SER A 616 1.51 14.18 34.64
N ALA A 617 1.06 14.57 35.83
CA ALA A 617 0.75 15.96 36.17
C ALA A 617 1.97 16.90 36.11
N ASP A 618 3.19 16.37 36.13
CA ASP A 618 4.44 17.13 36.06
C ASP A 618 4.84 17.51 34.63
N THR A 619 4.07 17.09 33.62
CA THR A 619 4.31 17.40 32.20
C THR A 619 3.89 18.84 31.91
N THR A 620 4.76 19.81 32.10
CA THR A 620 4.39 21.23 31.93
C THR A 620 4.85 21.78 30.58
N THR A 621 3.89 22.25 29.79
CA THR A 621 4.08 23.18 28.66
C THR A 621 3.71 24.61 29.06
N ASP A 622 3.77 24.95 30.36
CA ASP A 622 3.21 26.20 30.92
C ASP A 622 4.15 27.41 30.73
N CYS A 623 5.28 27.25 30.08
CA CYS A 623 6.16 28.35 29.76
C CYS A 623 5.70 29.12 28.50
N PRO A 624 6.00 30.44 28.40
CA PRO A 624 5.72 31.21 27.19
C PRO A 624 6.34 30.61 25.94
N ALA A 625 5.61 30.66 24.81
CA ALA A 625 6.08 30.14 23.54
C ALA A 625 7.35 30.85 23.03
N PHE A 626 7.51 32.11 23.32
CA PHE A 626 8.62 32.97 22.87
C PHE A 626 9.30 33.67 24.02
N ARG A 627 10.62 33.90 23.86
CA ARG A 627 11.44 34.63 24.79
C ARG A 627 12.41 35.53 24.03
N GLU A 628 12.49 36.81 24.39
CA GLU A 628 13.51 37.71 23.87
C GLU A 628 14.89 37.39 24.44
N LYS A 629 15.92 37.51 23.62
CA LYS A 629 17.34 37.38 24.02
C LYS A 629 17.88 38.67 24.60
N GLY A 630 19.01 38.55 25.32
CA GLY A 630 19.81 39.68 25.78
C GLY A 630 19.27 40.37 27.01
N VAL A 631 19.88 41.52 27.31
CA VAL A 631 19.60 42.32 28.52
C VAL A 631 18.17 42.88 28.51
N GLU A 632 17.69 43.30 27.34
CA GLU A 632 16.34 43.84 27.18
C GLU A 632 15.27 42.76 27.47
N GLY A 633 15.46 41.55 26.94
CA GLY A 633 14.59 40.42 27.25
C GLY A 633 14.63 40.00 28.71
N PHE A 634 15.79 40.11 29.39
CA PHE A 634 15.89 39.86 30.81
C PHE A 634 15.06 40.89 31.62
N PHE A 635 15.17 42.19 31.31
CA PHE A 635 14.39 43.22 31.98
C PHE A 635 12.89 43.12 31.68
N ASN A 636 12.49 42.80 30.45
CA ASN A 636 11.09 42.59 30.09
C ASN A 636 10.46 41.48 30.92
N ARG A 637 11.17 40.36 31.14
CA ARG A 637 10.71 39.28 32.05
C ARG A 637 10.62 39.73 33.50
N LEU A 638 11.64 40.42 33.97
CA LEU A 638 11.69 40.89 35.36
C LEU A 638 10.52 41.83 35.69
N PHE A 639 10.08 42.61 34.71
CA PHE A 639 8.97 43.58 34.88
C PHE A 639 7.62 43.09 34.34
N GLY A 640 7.49 41.76 34.03
CA GLY A 640 6.23 41.16 33.60
C GLY A 640 5.75 41.60 32.21
N LYS A 641 6.68 42.03 31.33
CA LYS A 641 6.41 42.49 29.96
C LYS A 641 6.76 41.47 28.91
N ASP A 642 6.59 40.17 29.21
CA ASP A 642 6.76 39.10 28.21
C ASP A 642 5.70 39.18 27.09
N LEU A 643 6.06 38.68 25.90
CA LEU A 643 5.17 38.57 24.73
C LEU A 643 4.01 37.62 25.05
N ASN A 644 2.91 38.15 25.58
CA ASN A 644 1.81 37.32 26.10
C ASN A 644 0.66 37.09 25.12
N SER A 645 0.54 37.91 24.05
CA SER A 645 -0.48 37.68 23.00
C SER A 645 0.08 36.95 21.77
N GLU A 646 -0.77 36.17 21.11
CA GLU A 646 -0.37 35.46 19.89
C GLU A 646 -0.05 36.43 18.75
N ASP A 647 -0.69 37.60 18.74
CA ASP A 647 -0.44 38.63 17.73
C ASP A 647 0.90 39.33 17.96
N GLU A 648 1.27 39.63 19.20
CA GLU A 648 2.61 40.14 19.57
C GLU A 648 3.70 39.10 19.25
N ARG A 649 3.42 37.83 19.47
CA ARG A 649 4.32 36.70 19.11
C ARG A 649 4.54 36.57 17.61
N LYS A 650 3.47 36.67 16.82
CA LYS A 650 3.54 36.66 15.35
C LYS A 650 4.23 37.90 14.80
N GLU A 651 4.04 39.05 15.43
CA GLU A 651 4.68 40.32 15.07
C GLU A 651 6.18 40.30 15.39
N ALA A 652 6.60 39.74 16.50
CA ALA A 652 8.01 39.51 16.84
C ALA A 652 8.74 38.61 15.83
N LEU A 653 8.03 37.63 15.26
CA LEU A 653 8.57 36.76 14.20
C LEU A 653 8.59 37.43 12.81
N ARG A 654 7.77 38.47 12.59
CA ARG A 654 7.64 39.17 11.28
C ARG A 654 8.52 40.40 11.16
N GLN A 655 9.03 40.95 12.26
CA GLN A 655 9.76 42.24 12.27
C GLN A 655 11.06 42.25 11.47
N ASN A 656 11.59 41.12 11.07
CA ASN A 656 12.79 41.02 10.18
C ASN A 656 12.55 41.28 8.69
N LYS A 657 11.30 41.52 8.26
CA LYS A 657 11.01 41.81 6.83
C LYS A 657 11.23 43.29 6.46
N ASN A 658 11.56 44.20 7.39
CA ASN A 658 11.77 45.60 7.08
C ASN A 658 12.84 46.23 8.01
N PRO A 659 14.13 46.23 7.64
CA PRO A 659 15.22 46.76 8.49
C PRO A 659 15.13 48.27 8.73
N ASP A 660 14.31 49.01 7.97
CA ASP A 660 14.19 50.47 8.10
C ASP A 660 13.19 50.95 9.19
N LYS A 661 12.49 50.04 9.86
CA LYS A 661 11.66 50.37 11.03
C LYS A 661 12.25 49.83 12.33
N LYS A 662 13.46 50.26 12.69
CA LYS A 662 13.91 50.22 14.08
C LYS A 662 13.13 51.25 14.87
N ASP A 663 11.91 50.90 15.28
CA ASP A 663 11.21 51.66 16.28
C ASP A 663 11.91 51.43 17.62
N ARG A 664 12.58 52.48 18.10
CA ARG A 664 13.33 52.48 19.37
C ARG A 664 12.30 52.25 20.48
N THR A 665 12.33 51.05 21.05
CA THR A 665 11.44 50.68 22.15
C THR A 665 11.46 51.72 23.26
N LYS A 666 10.33 51.86 23.99
CA LYS A 666 10.23 52.82 25.12
C LYS A 666 11.35 52.61 26.14
N VAL A 667 11.86 51.40 26.28
CA VAL A 667 12.96 51.01 27.18
C VAL A 667 14.31 51.54 26.68
N GLY A 668 14.62 51.38 25.39
CA GLY A 668 15.84 51.96 24.80
C GLY A 668 15.86 53.47 24.85
N ARG A 669 14.69 54.14 24.80
CA ARG A 669 14.56 55.59 25.01
C ARG A 669 14.78 55.97 26.49
N PHE A 670 14.37 55.15 27.45
CA PHE A 670 14.59 55.33 28.87
C PHE A 670 16.07 55.25 29.25
N PHE A 671 16.76 54.19 28.78
CA PHE A 671 18.20 54.01 29.01
C PHE A 671 19.04 55.08 28.31
N ASN A 672 18.73 55.46 27.10
CA ASN A 672 19.41 56.59 26.43
C ASN A 672 19.22 57.94 27.15
N ARG A 673 18.12 58.13 27.87
CA ARG A 673 17.94 59.33 28.77
C ARG A 673 18.77 59.23 30.02
N LEU A 674 18.88 58.05 30.63
CA LEU A 674 19.66 57.83 31.86
C LEU A 674 21.17 58.00 31.63
N PHE A 675 21.69 57.55 30.48
CA PHE A 675 23.13 57.61 30.19
C PHE A 675 23.56 58.89 29.44
N LYS A 676 22.65 59.67 28.86
CA LYS A 676 22.95 60.99 28.27
C LYS A 676 22.96 62.14 29.27
N GLY A 677 22.62 61.88 30.52
CA GLY A 677 22.55 62.91 31.58
C GLY A 677 23.84 63.20 32.33
N LYS A 678 24.98 62.58 31.97
CA LYS A 678 26.29 62.88 32.59
C LYS A 678 27.35 63.18 31.55
N LYS A 679 27.22 64.33 30.88
CA LYS A 679 28.31 65.08 30.29
C LYS A 679 27.97 66.55 30.41
N LYS A 680 28.31 67.11 31.53
CA LYS A 680 28.74 68.47 31.74
C LYS A 680 29.87 68.45 32.76
#